data_13525114c1c9824c0b1501cb9e2f5838
#
_entry.id   13525114c1c9824c0b1501cb9e2f5838
#
_cell.length_a   1.000
_cell.length_b   1.000
_cell.length_c   1.000
_cell.angle_alpha   90.00
_cell.angle_beta   90.00
_cell.angle_gamma   90.00
#
_symmetry.space_group_name_H-M   'P 1'
#
loop_
_entity.id
_entity.type
_entity.pdbx_description
1 polymer ?
#
loop_
_entity_poly.entity_id
_entity_poly.type
_entity_poly.pdbx_seq_one_letter_code
_entity_poly.pdbx_strand_id
1 'polypeptide(L)'
;MRFRLLSLLALLLALQASAQLPQDPTVRKGKLKNGMTYYIRHNAKEAGLADFYIAQRVGSILEEPRQRGLAHFLEHMAFNGTKNFPGKGKKLGIVPWCETIGVKFGANLNAYTSIDQTVYHIGSAPLKREGIIDSCLLVLHDWSHYLLLEDAEIDKERGVIHEEWRTRRAGMAVQRLMEQAMPKIYKGTKYEDCMPIGSMDIVDNFPYKDLRDYYQKWYRPDLQAIIVVGDFDVDKMEKKIKKIFSPIPMPKKAAERIYYPVADNDKMIVDIEKDKEQPIVLCHIYQKREATPDNQKNSEKYLRDGYIDGLISTMLNDRYAELRQLPEPPFQSATGRASTFFLSRTKDAFSMSISCKQDNILGGIISAVGVAERARQHGFTQSELERAKKLRLNAAERRAKMQADYRNSHYVNECVDNFLEGEPLVSVDFMLENTKKLDAEVTLAEVNAAVKELITDKNQVVLMYAPDKEGFEIPSEQQIEQVILAAQQQSYAPYTEAKLAETLVSALPKAGSILSQKPYRHGFTELTLSNGMKVYTKKTDYESDAVSMRMYADGGTSLYSNEDIPNFALLSSGVTEAGVGQFDAVTLRKMLTGKSVRVSPSVGTKGQSISGSSSVKDMATMFQLAYLYFTQPRRDDAAFASLMNRQRAFLANRNASPKVDYNDSIRAILYGHNPRVAPVVQETLDKVSYDRILEIYKERFSDAANFKTVIIGNFDEQELNTLLCQYLAVLPATNKHEQANEANVPQIIGGTAVHKFCKKQATPLANVSIYYTADVPFSAKSDLELDFLKRCLSIAYTDSVREEKGGTYGVSVDFGLDKGDKPNATLKISYNADPSRYDELNPIIYQQLQNIAKNGPLASSMDKVKQYLVKQYAQAAITNDYWSYIIWHEIDDDTDFDINYCKMVNDMTASDVQHMAQRILAAKRCIEVTMLSE
;
A
#
# COMPACT_ATOMS: atom_id res chain seq x y z
N MET A 1 8.43 -29.01 57.76
CA MET A 1 8.39 -27.63 57.27
C MET A 1 9.07 -27.47 55.91
N ARG A 2 10.23 -28.05 55.62
CA ARG A 2 10.93 -27.93 54.30
C ARG A 2 10.15 -28.53 53.12
N PHE A 3 9.40 -29.66 53.30
CA PHE A 3 8.58 -30.25 52.23
C PHE A 3 7.35 -29.41 51.83
N ARG A 4 6.76 -28.67 52.77
CA ARG A 4 5.62 -27.78 52.49
C ARG A 4 6.08 -26.49 51.82
N LEU A 5 7.31 -26.02 52.06
CA LEU A 5 7.87 -24.90 51.33
C LEU A 5 8.22 -25.25 49.87
N LEU A 6 8.74 -26.44 49.63
CA LEU A 6 9.06 -26.93 48.29
C LEU A 6 7.79 -27.17 47.48
N SER A 7 6.71 -27.68 48.12
CA SER A 7 5.41 -27.82 47.45
C SER A 7 4.74 -26.47 47.14
N LEU A 8 4.91 -25.45 48.04
CA LEU A 8 4.42 -24.11 47.75
C LEU A 8 5.25 -23.40 46.69
N LEU A 9 6.58 -23.61 46.65
CA LEU A 9 7.44 -23.08 45.59
C LEU A 9 7.18 -23.76 44.24
N ALA A 10 6.90 -25.08 44.24
CA ALA A 10 6.50 -25.80 43.03
C ALA A 10 5.08 -25.42 42.56
N LEU A 11 4.17 -25.09 43.46
CA LEU A 11 2.82 -24.55 43.13
C LEU A 11 2.92 -23.11 42.61
N LEU A 12 3.79 -22.27 43.18
CA LEU A 12 4.07 -20.93 42.69
C LEU A 12 4.79 -20.92 41.36
N LEU A 13 5.69 -21.90 41.11
CA LEU A 13 6.33 -22.08 39.79
C LEU A 13 5.37 -22.68 38.76
N ALA A 14 4.39 -23.48 39.17
CA ALA A 14 3.33 -23.97 38.27
C ALA A 14 2.29 -22.90 37.94
N LEU A 15 2.09 -21.91 38.81
CA LEU A 15 1.20 -20.76 38.56
C LEU A 15 1.84 -19.67 37.67
N GLN A 16 3.14 -19.78 37.38
CA GLN A 16 3.83 -18.93 36.40
C GLN A 16 3.98 -19.55 35.01
N ALA A 17 3.41 -20.73 34.76
CA ALA A 17 3.17 -21.17 33.40
C ALA A 17 2.04 -20.31 32.87
N SER A 18 2.36 -19.16 32.26
CA SER A 18 1.39 -18.37 31.55
C SER A 18 0.64 -19.30 30.58
N ALA A 19 -0.68 -19.38 30.73
CA ALA A 19 -1.49 -20.24 29.88
C ALA A 19 -1.18 -19.88 28.42
N GLN A 20 -0.73 -20.87 27.65
CA GLN A 20 -0.52 -20.68 26.22
C GLN A 20 -1.85 -20.32 25.58
N LEU A 21 -1.82 -19.35 24.65
CA LEU A 21 -3.00 -18.96 23.91
C LEU A 21 -3.51 -20.14 23.06
N PRO A 22 -4.84 -20.26 22.88
CA PRO A 22 -5.40 -21.32 22.06
C PRO A 22 -5.02 -21.08 20.59
N GLN A 23 -4.48 -22.12 19.94
CA GLN A 23 -4.24 -22.06 18.51
C GLN A 23 -5.58 -21.98 17.75
N ASP A 24 -5.61 -21.25 16.64
CA ASP A 24 -6.76 -21.23 15.73
C ASP A 24 -7.09 -22.67 15.26
N PRO A 25 -8.27 -23.21 15.63
CA PRO A 25 -8.66 -24.59 15.28
C PRO A 25 -8.86 -24.79 13.79
N THR A 26 -9.02 -23.74 13.00
CA THR A 26 -9.20 -23.81 11.55
C THR A 26 -7.88 -23.98 10.81
N VAL A 27 -6.74 -23.80 11.50
CA VAL A 27 -5.40 -23.97 10.94
C VAL A 27 -4.81 -25.30 11.43
N ARG A 28 -4.56 -26.22 10.52
CA ARG A 28 -3.78 -27.42 10.80
C ARG A 28 -2.29 -27.13 10.73
N LYS A 29 -1.65 -27.03 11.88
CA LYS A 29 -0.21 -26.86 12.02
C LYS A 29 0.45 -28.17 12.42
N GLY A 30 1.61 -28.48 11.81
CA GLY A 30 2.39 -29.64 12.18
C GLY A 30 3.87 -29.52 11.86
N LYS A 31 4.65 -30.52 12.27
CA LYS A 31 6.10 -30.57 12.02
C LYS A 31 6.47 -31.94 11.46
N LEU A 32 7.23 -31.98 10.37
CA LEU A 32 7.74 -33.21 9.76
C LEU A 32 8.96 -33.73 10.55
N LYS A 33 9.31 -35.01 10.36
CA LYS A 33 10.46 -35.63 11.02
C LYS A 33 11.80 -34.96 10.70
N ASN A 34 11.92 -34.36 9.50
CA ASN A 34 13.10 -33.61 9.09
C ASN A 34 13.15 -32.16 9.63
N GLY A 35 12.17 -31.79 10.47
CA GLY A 35 12.12 -30.47 11.10
C GLY A 35 11.28 -29.43 10.39
N MET A 36 10.82 -29.66 9.14
CA MET A 36 10.00 -28.71 8.40
C MET A 36 8.64 -28.53 9.05
N THR A 37 8.19 -27.27 9.17
CA THR A 37 6.86 -26.93 9.67
C THR A 37 5.88 -26.86 8.50
N TYR A 38 4.58 -27.13 8.75
CA TYR A 38 3.54 -26.90 7.75
C TYR A 38 2.29 -26.29 8.39
N TYR A 39 1.57 -25.49 7.60
CA TYR A 39 0.29 -24.88 7.92
C TYR A 39 -0.67 -25.15 6.77
N ILE A 40 -1.89 -25.59 7.09
CA ILE A 40 -2.94 -25.89 6.11
C ILE A 40 -4.24 -25.30 6.61
N ARG A 41 -4.92 -24.53 5.76
CA ARG A 41 -6.24 -23.96 6.07
C ARG A 41 -7.17 -24.07 4.87
N HIS A 42 -8.40 -24.55 5.10
CA HIS A 42 -9.47 -24.43 4.11
C HIS A 42 -10.02 -23.01 4.12
N ASN A 43 -10.21 -22.41 2.94
CA ASN A 43 -10.90 -21.15 2.75
C ASN A 43 -11.69 -21.18 1.44
N ALA A 44 -13.02 -21.06 1.54
CA ALA A 44 -13.94 -21.13 0.41
C ALA A 44 -14.26 -19.77 -0.23
N LYS A 45 -13.77 -18.64 0.34
CA LYS A 45 -14.04 -17.31 -0.21
C LYS A 45 -13.58 -17.16 -1.65
N GLU A 46 -12.41 -17.73 -1.96
CA GLU A 46 -11.87 -17.77 -3.32
C GLU A 46 -12.08 -19.18 -3.90
N ALA A 47 -13.32 -19.48 -4.27
CA ALA A 47 -13.74 -20.82 -4.71
C ALA A 47 -12.86 -21.37 -5.85
N GLY A 48 -12.35 -22.59 -5.67
CA GLY A 48 -11.49 -23.27 -6.61
C GLY A 48 -10.09 -22.68 -6.77
N LEU A 49 -9.64 -21.81 -5.85
CA LEU A 49 -8.30 -21.24 -5.82
C LEU A 49 -7.55 -21.62 -4.54
N ALA A 50 -6.21 -21.64 -4.60
CA ALA A 50 -5.37 -21.81 -3.43
C ALA A 50 -4.05 -21.03 -3.57
N ASP A 51 -3.49 -20.68 -2.41
CA ASP A 51 -2.20 -20.04 -2.25
C ASP A 51 -1.20 -21.05 -1.68
N PHE A 52 0.00 -21.11 -2.26
CA PHE A 52 1.09 -22.01 -1.88
C PHE A 52 2.33 -21.20 -1.56
N TYR A 53 2.81 -21.28 -0.33
CA TYR A 53 3.94 -20.50 0.17
C TYR A 53 4.99 -21.40 0.80
N ILE A 54 6.26 -21.00 0.65
CA ILE A 54 7.36 -21.50 1.48
C ILE A 54 8.02 -20.31 2.14
N ALA A 55 7.95 -20.27 3.48
CA ALA A 55 8.59 -19.25 4.30
C ALA A 55 9.88 -19.81 4.91
N GLN A 56 10.94 -19.00 4.92
CA GLN A 56 12.25 -19.41 5.40
C GLN A 56 12.82 -18.39 6.38
N ARG A 57 13.35 -18.87 7.52
CA ARG A 57 14.11 -18.07 8.50
C ARG A 57 15.54 -17.82 8.02
N VAL A 58 15.69 -17.46 6.78
CA VAL A 58 16.94 -17.29 6.04
C VAL A 58 16.90 -15.97 5.31
N GLY A 59 17.84 -15.07 5.60
CA GLY A 59 17.93 -13.77 4.97
C GLY A 59 19.36 -13.23 5.01
N SER A 60 19.54 -11.97 4.62
CA SER A 60 20.87 -11.37 4.42
C SER A 60 21.71 -11.29 5.71
N ILE A 61 21.11 -11.30 6.89
CA ILE A 61 21.83 -11.33 8.17
C ILE A 61 22.73 -12.55 8.34
N LEU A 62 22.49 -13.63 7.59
CA LEU A 62 23.25 -14.89 7.65
C LEU A 62 24.44 -14.92 6.68
N GLU A 63 24.58 -13.90 5.85
CA GLU A 63 25.68 -13.79 4.89
C GLU A 63 27.01 -13.58 5.58
N GLU A 64 28.05 -14.22 5.05
CA GLU A 64 29.42 -13.89 5.36
C GLU A 64 29.86 -12.62 4.61
N PRO A 65 30.88 -11.87 5.03
CA PRO A 65 31.28 -10.63 4.34
C PRO A 65 31.46 -10.75 2.82
N ARG A 66 31.96 -11.92 2.36
CA ARG A 66 32.13 -12.24 0.92
C ARG A 66 30.83 -12.63 0.21
N GLN A 67 29.72 -12.76 0.94
CA GLN A 67 28.42 -13.22 0.43
C GLN A 67 27.37 -12.12 0.44
N ARG A 68 27.73 -10.86 0.68
CA ARG A 68 26.78 -9.75 0.80
C ARG A 68 26.00 -9.53 -0.48
N GLY A 69 24.67 -9.76 -0.42
CA GLY A 69 23.73 -9.73 -1.53
C GLY A 69 23.34 -11.11 -2.05
N LEU A 70 23.98 -12.19 -1.58
CA LEU A 70 23.72 -13.53 -2.11
C LEU A 70 22.43 -14.15 -1.61
N ALA A 71 21.87 -13.71 -0.48
CA ALA A 71 20.51 -14.10 -0.03
C ALA A 71 19.46 -13.65 -1.05
N HIS A 72 19.53 -12.39 -1.49
CA HIS A 72 18.64 -11.82 -2.50
C HIS A 72 18.92 -12.39 -3.89
N PHE A 73 20.21 -12.56 -4.24
CA PHE A 73 20.60 -13.22 -5.48
C PHE A 73 20.00 -14.63 -5.60
N LEU A 74 20.01 -15.38 -4.50
CA LEU A 74 19.45 -16.73 -4.44
C LEU A 74 17.92 -16.74 -4.61
N GLU A 75 17.23 -15.69 -4.14
CA GLU A 75 15.82 -15.50 -4.40
C GLU A 75 15.53 -15.46 -5.90
N HIS A 76 16.26 -14.66 -6.66
CA HIS A 76 16.15 -14.58 -8.12
C HIS A 76 16.42 -15.92 -8.78
N MET A 77 17.50 -16.58 -8.37
CA MET A 77 17.89 -17.89 -8.92
C MET A 77 16.84 -18.98 -8.71
N ALA A 78 15.93 -18.82 -7.76
CA ALA A 78 14.82 -19.75 -7.55
C ALA A 78 13.85 -19.83 -8.73
N PHE A 79 13.84 -18.83 -9.62
CA PHE A 79 13.03 -18.80 -10.83
C PHE A 79 13.82 -19.27 -12.08
N ASN A 80 15.15 -19.39 -11.99
CA ASN A 80 16.07 -19.64 -13.10
C ASN A 80 16.50 -21.11 -13.24
N GLY A 81 15.60 -22.04 -12.94
CA GLY A 81 15.81 -23.47 -13.15
C GLY A 81 15.90 -24.27 -11.85
N THR A 82 15.06 -25.28 -11.78
CA THR A 82 15.02 -26.26 -10.66
C THR A 82 15.01 -27.68 -11.19
N LYS A 83 15.20 -28.64 -10.31
CA LYS A 83 15.26 -30.07 -10.67
C LYS A 83 14.08 -30.56 -11.51
N ASN A 84 12.87 -30.17 -11.16
CA ASN A 84 11.65 -30.59 -11.85
C ASN A 84 11.19 -29.59 -12.91
N PHE A 85 11.60 -28.32 -12.80
CA PHE A 85 11.28 -27.23 -13.72
C PHE A 85 12.58 -26.57 -14.27
N PRO A 86 13.37 -27.30 -15.06
CA PRO A 86 14.69 -26.83 -15.48
C PRO A 86 14.67 -25.75 -16.57
N GLY A 87 13.52 -25.47 -17.21
CA GLY A 87 13.43 -24.50 -18.31
C GLY A 87 14.15 -24.92 -19.60
N LYS A 88 14.52 -26.20 -19.74
CA LYS A 88 15.33 -26.71 -20.85
C LYS A 88 14.64 -27.87 -21.57
N GLY A 89 14.85 -27.92 -22.89
CA GLY A 89 14.29 -28.94 -23.75
C GLY A 89 12.77 -28.87 -23.81
N LYS A 90 12.09 -29.98 -23.48
CA LYS A 90 10.61 -30.02 -23.44
C LYS A 90 10.01 -29.68 -22.07
N LYS A 91 10.83 -29.45 -21.05
CA LYS A 91 10.38 -29.13 -19.69
C LYS A 91 10.36 -27.63 -19.49
N LEU A 92 9.21 -27.10 -19.12
CA LEU A 92 9.04 -25.68 -18.78
C LEU A 92 9.79 -25.34 -17.49
N GLY A 93 10.25 -24.09 -17.39
CA GLY A 93 10.65 -23.46 -16.14
C GLY A 93 9.41 -23.13 -15.27
N ILE A 94 9.65 -22.70 -14.04
CA ILE A 94 8.56 -22.36 -13.08
C ILE A 94 7.68 -21.24 -13.63
N VAL A 95 8.27 -20.15 -14.10
CA VAL A 95 7.52 -18.97 -14.61
C VAL A 95 6.62 -19.36 -15.79
N PRO A 96 7.15 -19.92 -16.90
CA PRO A 96 6.32 -20.34 -18.02
C PRO A 96 5.25 -21.35 -17.64
N TRP A 97 5.55 -22.28 -16.71
CA TRP A 97 4.55 -23.24 -16.25
C TRP A 97 3.41 -22.56 -15.49
N CYS A 98 3.72 -21.68 -14.53
CA CYS A 98 2.73 -20.93 -13.77
C CYS A 98 1.81 -20.10 -14.67
N GLU A 99 2.38 -19.46 -15.71
CA GLU A 99 1.60 -18.68 -16.66
C GLU A 99 0.60 -19.52 -17.47
N THR A 100 0.91 -20.82 -17.75
CA THR A 100 -0.06 -21.72 -18.41
C THR A 100 -1.32 -22.00 -17.60
N ILE A 101 -1.31 -21.70 -16.30
CA ILE A 101 -2.45 -21.82 -15.40
C ILE A 101 -3.03 -20.48 -14.97
N GLY A 102 -2.65 -19.39 -15.63
CA GLY A 102 -3.11 -18.03 -15.32
C GLY A 102 -2.51 -17.45 -14.03
N VAL A 103 -1.37 -17.95 -13.57
CA VAL A 103 -0.58 -17.38 -12.47
C VAL A 103 0.53 -16.52 -13.07
N LYS A 104 0.42 -15.20 -12.90
CA LYS A 104 1.30 -14.22 -13.52
C LYS A 104 2.53 -13.95 -12.65
N PHE A 105 3.72 -13.94 -13.24
CA PHE A 105 4.98 -13.53 -12.60
C PHE A 105 4.92 -12.04 -12.18
N GLY A 106 5.47 -11.74 -11.00
CA GLY A 106 5.45 -10.40 -10.39
C GLY A 106 4.11 -10.02 -9.74
N ALA A 107 3.04 -10.78 -9.97
CA ALA A 107 1.72 -10.54 -9.35
C ALA A 107 1.27 -11.68 -8.44
N ASN A 108 1.12 -12.88 -9.00
CA ASN A 108 0.70 -14.06 -8.24
C ASN A 108 1.85 -15.04 -7.97
N LEU A 109 2.87 -15.06 -8.81
CA LEU A 109 4.13 -15.76 -8.60
C LEU A 109 5.18 -14.73 -8.24
N ASN A 110 5.69 -14.78 -7.02
CA ASN A 110 6.67 -13.81 -6.55
C ASN A 110 7.47 -14.34 -5.36
N ALA A 111 8.47 -13.57 -4.93
CA ALA A 111 9.25 -13.82 -3.73
C ALA A 111 9.69 -12.49 -3.11
N TYR A 112 10.19 -12.54 -1.89
CA TYR A 112 10.90 -11.43 -1.28
C TYR A 112 11.93 -11.92 -0.27
N THR A 113 13.04 -11.19 -0.21
CA THR A 113 14.11 -11.39 0.78
C THR A 113 14.22 -10.16 1.67
N SER A 114 14.30 -10.40 2.97
CA SER A 114 14.61 -9.37 3.94
C SER A 114 15.87 -9.75 4.75
N ILE A 115 16.14 -9.00 5.82
CA ILE A 115 17.30 -9.24 6.67
C ILE A 115 17.24 -10.64 7.30
N ASP A 116 16.08 -11.06 7.79
CA ASP A 116 15.93 -12.29 8.58
C ASP A 116 15.22 -13.42 7.87
N GLN A 117 14.63 -13.17 6.69
CA GLN A 117 13.69 -14.10 6.05
C GLN A 117 13.67 -14.02 4.53
N THR A 118 13.27 -15.13 3.89
CA THR A 118 12.92 -15.20 2.47
C THR A 118 11.62 -15.98 2.31
N VAL A 119 10.71 -15.49 1.49
CA VAL A 119 9.41 -16.13 1.24
C VAL A 119 9.17 -16.21 -0.26
N TYR A 120 8.79 -17.39 -0.75
CA TYR A 120 8.37 -17.62 -2.14
C TYR A 120 6.92 -18.01 -2.18
N HIS A 121 6.19 -17.61 -3.22
CA HIS A 121 4.78 -17.93 -3.31
C HIS A 121 4.20 -18.08 -4.70
N ILE A 122 3.16 -18.90 -4.76
CA ILE A 122 2.23 -19.05 -5.88
C ILE A 122 0.85 -18.70 -5.33
N GLY A 123 0.33 -17.51 -5.64
CA GLY A 123 -0.97 -17.03 -5.18
C GLY A 123 -2.08 -17.30 -6.20
N SER A 124 -3.28 -17.54 -5.70
CA SER A 124 -4.50 -17.75 -6.50
C SER A 124 -4.33 -18.81 -7.61
N ALA A 125 -3.68 -19.93 -7.31
CA ALA A 125 -3.54 -21.05 -8.25
C ALA A 125 -4.92 -21.72 -8.48
N PRO A 126 -5.39 -21.89 -9.74
CA PRO A 126 -6.69 -22.50 -10.02
C PRO A 126 -6.63 -24.00 -9.86
N LEU A 127 -7.52 -24.59 -9.03
CA LEU A 127 -7.51 -26.00 -8.66
C LEU A 127 -8.33 -26.92 -9.58
N LYS A 128 -9.04 -26.37 -10.57
CA LYS A 128 -9.98 -27.13 -11.43
C LYS A 128 -9.31 -28.19 -12.29
N ARG A 129 -8.05 -27.99 -12.70
CA ARG A 129 -7.31 -28.93 -13.52
C ARG A 129 -6.58 -29.94 -12.63
N GLU A 130 -6.71 -31.22 -12.96
CA GLU A 130 -6.00 -32.29 -12.29
C GLU A 130 -4.48 -32.07 -12.29
N GLY A 131 -3.81 -32.37 -11.19
CA GLY A 131 -2.36 -32.26 -11.05
C GLY A 131 -1.82 -30.88 -10.67
N ILE A 132 -2.64 -29.81 -10.67
CA ILE A 132 -2.14 -28.46 -10.31
C ILE A 132 -1.62 -28.43 -8.87
N ILE A 133 -2.35 -28.97 -7.90
CA ILE A 133 -1.91 -29.05 -6.51
C ILE A 133 -0.54 -29.72 -6.41
N ASP A 134 -0.38 -30.88 -7.06
CA ASP A 134 0.85 -31.63 -7.00
C ASP A 134 2.01 -30.86 -7.64
N SER A 135 1.76 -30.17 -8.74
CA SER A 135 2.76 -29.33 -9.41
C SER A 135 3.14 -28.10 -8.57
N CYS A 136 2.17 -27.42 -7.94
CA CYS A 136 2.47 -26.31 -7.02
C CYS A 136 3.30 -26.78 -5.82
N LEU A 137 2.93 -27.92 -5.21
CA LEU A 137 3.72 -28.51 -4.12
C LEU A 137 5.13 -28.92 -4.60
N LEU A 138 5.26 -29.37 -5.85
CA LEU A 138 6.55 -29.74 -6.44
C LEU A 138 7.43 -28.50 -6.69
N VAL A 139 6.84 -27.36 -7.03
CA VAL A 139 7.56 -26.08 -7.09
C VAL A 139 8.09 -25.70 -5.72
N LEU A 140 7.24 -25.74 -4.66
CA LEU A 140 7.70 -25.46 -3.29
C LEU A 140 8.79 -26.44 -2.83
N HIS A 141 8.67 -27.73 -3.21
CA HIS A 141 9.69 -28.73 -2.92
C HIS A 141 11.03 -28.36 -3.55
N ASP A 142 11.02 -27.92 -4.81
CA ASP A 142 12.23 -27.54 -5.50
C ASP A 142 12.83 -26.26 -4.94
N TRP A 143 12.03 -25.27 -4.59
CA TRP A 143 12.47 -24.07 -3.88
C TRP A 143 13.11 -24.39 -2.52
N SER A 144 12.61 -25.42 -1.84
CA SER A 144 13.15 -25.83 -0.54
C SER A 144 14.61 -26.30 -0.62
N HIS A 145 14.98 -27.12 -1.63
CA HIS A 145 16.29 -27.79 -1.63
C HIS A 145 16.84 -28.22 -2.99
N TYR A 146 16.18 -27.87 -4.12
CA TYR A 146 16.52 -28.44 -5.43
C TYR A 146 16.69 -27.40 -6.55
N LEU A 147 17.28 -26.24 -6.21
CA LEU A 147 17.70 -25.23 -7.19
C LEU A 147 18.91 -25.73 -7.95
N LEU A 148 18.98 -25.45 -9.25
CA LEU A 148 20.11 -25.89 -10.10
C LEU A 148 21.34 -24.99 -9.95
N LEU A 149 21.17 -23.68 -9.83
CA LEU A 149 22.23 -22.68 -9.67
C LEU A 149 23.33 -22.84 -10.72
N GLU A 150 22.91 -22.90 -11.99
CA GLU A 150 23.84 -23.06 -13.12
C GLU A 150 24.64 -21.77 -13.37
N ASP A 151 25.93 -21.91 -13.67
CA ASP A 151 26.85 -20.78 -13.82
C ASP A 151 26.37 -19.77 -14.88
N ALA A 152 25.87 -20.26 -16.01
CA ALA A 152 25.37 -19.40 -17.09
C ALA A 152 24.11 -18.59 -16.68
N GLU A 153 23.25 -19.14 -15.85
CA GLU A 153 22.07 -18.43 -15.34
C GLU A 153 22.47 -17.43 -14.24
N ILE A 154 23.46 -17.76 -13.40
CA ILE A 154 24.03 -16.83 -12.42
C ILE A 154 24.60 -15.60 -13.14
N ASP A 155 25.39 -15.79 -14.20
CA ASP A 155 25.99 -14.67 -14.92
C ASP A 155 24.96 -13.75 -15.58
N LYS A 156 23.86 -14.28 -16.09
CA LYS A 156 22.75 -13.47 -16.61
C LYS A 156 22.07 -12.64 -15.50
N GLU A 157 21.85 -13.24 -14.34
CA GLU A 157 21.12 -12.62 -13.25
C GLU A 157 21.88 -11.47 -12.58
N ARG A 158 23.25 -11.45 -12.67
CA ARG A 158 24.06 -10.32 -12.17
C ARG A 158 23.58 -8.98 -12.73
N GLY A 159 23.33 -8.91 -14.04
CA GLY A 159 22.84 -7.71 -14.69
C GLY A 159 21.46 -7.29 -14.22
N VAL A 160 20.54 -8.24 -14.01
CA VAL A 160 19.16 -7.97 -13.53
C VAL A 160 19.18 -7.38 -12.12
N ILE A 161 19.97 -7.96 -11.22
CA ILE A 161 20.12 -7.46 -9.83
C ILE A 161 20.80 -6.09 -9.81
N HIS A 162 21.80 -5.87 -10.68
CA HIS A 162 22.44 -4.56 -10.80
C HIS A 162 21.44 -3.48 -11.24
N GLU A 163 20.58 -3.78 -12.23
CA GLU A 163 19.53 -2.84 -12.66
C GLU A 163 18.44 -2.64 -11.58
N GLU A 164 18.12 -3.65 -10.79
CA GLU A 164 17.24 -3.50 -9.65
C GLU A 164 17.86 -2.58 -8.58
N TRP A 165 19.12 -2.79 -8.21
CA TRP A 165 19.84 -1.90 -7.30
C TRP A 165 19.84 -0.46 -7.79
N ARG A 166 20.11 -0.24 -9.08
CA ARG A 166 20.06 1.07 -9.71
C ARG A 166 18.68 1.71 -9.59
N THR A 167 17.65 0.99 -9.99
CA THR A 167 16.25 1.46 -9.97
C THR A 167 15.77 1.76 -8.57
N ARG A 168 16.12 0.94 -7.58
CA ARG A 168 15.74 1.16 -6.17
C ARG A 168 16.45 2.34 -5.55
N ARG A 169 17.66 2.65 -5.94
CA ARG A 169 18.44 3.80 -5.40
C ARG A 169 18.11 5.12 -6.11
N ALA A 170 17.84 5.07 -7.40
CA ALA A 170 17.54 6.26 -8.17
C ALA A 170 16.22 6.91 -7.71
N GLY A 171 16.28 8.19 -7.37
CA GLY A 171 15.12 8.94 -6.89
C GLY A 171 14.57 8.49 -5.52
N MET A 172 15.32 7.66 -4.77
CA MET A 172 14.98 7.21 -3.41
C MET A 172 16.04 7.64 -2.39
N ALA A 173 16.12 8.93 -2.13
CA ALA A 173 17.08 9.51 -1.17
C ALA A 173 17.03 8.81 0.19
N VAL A 174 15.83 8.52 0.72
CA VAL A 174 15.65 7.86 2.01
C VAL A 174 16.37 6.49 2.07
N GLN A 175 16.37 5.72 0.96
CA GLN A 175 17.08 4.45 0.91
C GLN A 175 18.60 4.65 1.05
N ARG A 176 19.16 5.61 0.32
CA ARG A 176 20.59 5.93 0.41
C ARG A 176 20.99 6.44 1.79
N LEU A 177 20.16 7.31 2.38
CA LEU A 177 20.37 7.84 3.73
C LEU A 177 20.29 6.74 4.79
N MET A 178 19.36 5.81 4.65
CA MET A 178 19.26 4.66 5.53
C MET A 178 20.53 3.78 5.47
N GLU A 179 21.03 3.49 4.28
CA GLU A 179 22.26 2.71 4.09
C GLU A 179 23.49 3.41 4.70
N GLN A 180 23.54 4.75 4.67
CA GLN A 180 24.62 5.53 5.29
C GLN A 180 24.52 5.53 6.82
N ALA A 181 23.32 5.55 7.38
CA ALA A 181 23.09 5.57 8.83
C ALA A 181 23.37 4.22 9.51
N MET A 182 23.10 3.08 8.84
CA MET A 182 23.21 1.74 9.43
C MET A 182 24.55 1.46 10.10
N PRO A 183 25.72 1.72 9.48
CA PRO A 183 27.01 1.47 10.10
C PRO A 183 27.27 2.27 11.39
N LYS A 184 26.55 3.37 11.61
CA LYS A 184 26.69 4.23 12.78
C LYS A 184 25.76 3.80 13.92
N ILE A 185 24.46 3.60 13.61
CA ILE A 185 23.44 3.25 14.60
C ILE A 185 23.53 1.78 15.07
N TYR A 186 24.09 0.91 14.23
CA TYR A 186 24.27 -0.51 14.52
C TYR A 186 25.73 -0.90 14.74
N LYS A 187 26.60 0.08 15.00
CA LYS A 187 28.05 -0.12 15.15
C LYS A 187 28.40 -1.29 16.06
N GLY A 188 29.22 -2.19 15.55
CA GLY A 188 29.68 -3.39 16.26
C GLY A 188 28.66 -4.53 16.29
N THR A 189 27.54 -4.43 15.57
CA THR A 189 26.55 -5.50 15.46
C THR A 189 26.53 -6.07 14.03
N LYS A 190 25.90 -7.22 13.84
CA LYS A 190 25.73 -7.82 12.51
C LYS A 190 24.81 -7.00 11.60
N TYR A 191 23.95 -6.14 12.18
CA TYR A 191 23.04 -5.25 11.44
C TYR A 191 23.75 -4.06 10.76
N GLU A 192 25.01 -3.80 11.12
CA GLU A 192 25.83 -2.71 10.55
C GLU A 192 25.89 -2.79 9.00
N ASP A 193 25.85 -3.99 8.46
CA ASP A 193 26.09 -4.23 7.04
C ASP A 193 25.35 -5.50 6.55
N CYS A 194 24.03 -5.46 6.54
CA CYS A 194 23.18 -6.62 6.21
C CYS A 194 22.02 -6.31 5.25
N MET A 195 22.09 -5.21 4.50
CA MET A 195 21.03 -4.90 3.52
C MET A 195 20.92 -5.99 2.46
N PRO A 196 19.71 -6.49 2.15
CA PRO A 196 19.52 -7.64 1.25
C PRO A 196 20.06 -7.43 -0.16
N ILE A 197 19.99 -6.20 -0.69
CA ILE A 197 20.55 -5.89 -2.01
C ILE A 197 22.08 -6.05 -2.06
N GLY A 198 22.76 -5.96 -0.91
CA GLY A 198 24.17 -6.23 -0.74
C GLY A 198 25.13 -5.23 -1.39
N SER A 199 26.29 -5.73 -1.76
CA SER A 199 27.34 -4.96 -2.42
C SER A 199 27.43 -5.34 -3.90
N MET A 200 27.33 -4.35 -4.79
CA MET A 200 27.43 -4.63 -6.23
C MET A 200 28.81 -5.18 -6.64
N ASP A 201 29.88 -4.76 -5.95
CA ASP A 201 31.22 -5.35 -6.18
C ASP A 201 31.24 -6.86 -5.94
N ILE A 202 30.48 -7.32 -4.95
CA ILE A 202 30.32 -8.75 -4.66
C ILE A 202 29.38 -9.38 -5.67
N VAL A 203 28.19 -8.78 -5.89
CA VAL A 203 27.16 -9.30 -6.83
C VAL A 203 27.76 -9.52 -8.22
N ASP A 204 28.57 -8.59 -8.70
CA ASP A 204 29.18 -8.66 -10.03
C ASP A 204 30.31 -9.70 -10.13
N ASN A 205 31.01 -10.00 -9.02
CA ASN A 205 32.27 -10.76 -9.08
C ASN A 205 32.35 -12.00 -8.17
N PHE A 206 31.31 -12.34 -7.39
CA PHE A 206 31.39 -13.49 -6.48
C PHE A 206 31.65 -14.80 -7.24
N PRO A 207 32.49 -15.72 -6.70
CA PRO A 207 32.64 -17.07 -7.23
C PRO A 207 31.33 -17.86 -7.07
N TYR A 208 30.89 -18.60 -8.07
CA TYR A 208 29.65 -19.41 -8.03
C TYR A 208 29.55 -20.31 -6.78
N LYS A 209 30.71 -20.76 -6.28
CA LYS A 209 30.81 -21.55 -5.06
C LYS A 209 30.22 -20.82 -3.84
N ASP A 210 30.38 -19.50 -3.73
CA ASP A 210 29.93 -18.73 -2.57
C ASP A 210 28.40 -18.70 -2.47
N LEU A 211 27.70 -18.62 -3.59
CA LEU A 211 26.24 -18.74 -3.66
C LEU A 211 25.78 -20.16 -3.29
N ARG A 212 26.46 -21.17 -3.84
CA ARG A 212 26.14 -22.58 -3.53
C ARG A 212 26.43 -22.92 -2.09
N ASP A 213 27.51 -22.39 -1.48
CA ASP A 213 27.84 -22.57 -0.07
C ASP A 213 26.75 -21.97 0.82
N TYR A 214 26.26 -20.76 0.49
CA TYR A 214 25.16 -20.12 1.21
C TYR A 214 23.89 -20.96 1.14
N TYR A 215 23.53 -21.40 -0.07
CA TYR A 215 22.35 -22.24 -0.31
C TYR A 215 22.42 -23.55 0.46
N GLN A 216 23.49 -24.33 0.36
CA GLN A 216 23.66 -25.61 1.04
C GLN A 216 23.69 -25.49 2.57
N LYS A 217 24.16 -24.36 3.11
CA LYS A 217 24.23 -24.10 4.54
C LYS A 217 22.87 -23.76 5.12
N TRP A 218 22.06 -22.99 4.43
CA TRP A 218 20.88 -22.36 5.00
C TRP A 218 19.52 -22.87 4.48
N TYR A 219 19.44 -23.37 3.22
CA TYR A 219 18.17 -23.88 2.67
C TYR A 219 17.95 -25.32 3.12
N ARG A 220 17.35 -25.46 4.30
CA ARG A 220 17.15 -26.74 4.96
C ARG A 220 15.84 -26.79 5.73
N PRO A 221 15.23 -27.99 5.90
CA PRO A 221 13.89 -28.16 6.40
C PRO A 221 13.57 -27.52 7.77
N ASP A 222 14.51 -27.52 8.72
CA ASP A 222 14.29 -26.99 10.08
C ASP A 222 14.12 -25.45 10.12
N LEU A 223 14.53 -24.76 9.06
CA LEU A 223 14.35 -23.32 8.90
C LEU A 223 13.18 -22.96 7.98
N GLN A 224 12.39 -23.93 7.53
CA GLN A 224 11.36 -23.73 6.50
C GLN A 224 9.96 -24.12 6.99
N ALA A 225 8.95 -23.42 6.44
CA ALA A 225 7.54 -23.79 6.60
C ALA A 225 6.82 -23.79 5.25
N ILE A 226 6.01 -24.84 5.02
CA ILE A 226 5.06 -24.91 3.91
C ILE A 226 3.72 -24.41 4.40
N ILE A 227 3.14 -23.45 3.69
CA ILE A 227 1.85 -22.83 4.03
C ILE A 227 0.94 -22.97 2.83
N VAL A 228 -0.23 -23.57 3.02
CA VAL A 228 -1.21 -23.75 1.95
C VAL A 228 -2.58 -23.35 2.46
N VAL A 229 -3.20 -22.37 1.81
CA VAL A 229 -4.54 -21.88 2.13
C VAL A 229 -5.39 -21.86 0.88
N GLY A 230 -6.63 -22.37 0.93
CA GLY A 230 -7.52 -22.33 -0.21
C GLY A 230 -8.66 -23.32 -0.18
N ASP A 231 -9.34 -23.49 -1.32
CA ASP A 231 -10.53 -24.31 -1.45
C ASP A 231 -10.19 -25.78 -1.79
N PHE A 232 -9.72 -26.50 -0.78
CA PHE A 232 -9.32 -27.90 -0.91
C PHE A 232 -9.57 -28.71 0.37
N ASP A 233 -9.49 -30.03 0.26
CA ASP A 233 -9.58 -30.96 1.39
C ASP A 233 -8.26 -30.96 2.19
N VAL A 234 -8.35 -30.56 3.48
CA VAL A 234 -7.20 -30.41 4.39
C VAL A 234 -6.48 -31.73 4.64
N ASP A 235 -7.21 -32.86 4.78
CA ASP A 235 -6.59 -34.15 5.08
C ASP A 235 -5.83 -34.71 3.87
N LYS A 236 -6.36 -34.50 2.67
CA LYS A 236 -5.65 -34.86 1.43
C LYS A 236 -4.42 -34.01 1.22
N MET A 237 -4.51 -32.70 1.49
CA MET A 237 -3.39 -31.78 1.38
C MET A 237 -2.27 -32.16 2.36
N GLU A 238 -2.60 -32.46 3.62
CA GLU A 238 -1.62 -32.89 4.62
C GLU A 238 -0.88 -34.17 4.19
N LYS A 239 -1.61 -35.17 3.65
CA LYS A 239 -1.00 -36.41 3.12
C LYS A 239 -0.01 -36.12 1.99
N LYS A 240 -0.37 -35.19 1.07
CA LYS A 240 0.51 -34.77 -0.04
C LYS A 240 1.77 -34.07 0.49
N ILE A 241 1.61 -33.12 1.42
CA ILE A 241 2.74 -32.42 2.05
C ILE A 241 3.68 -33.42 2.73
N LYS A 242 3.15 -34.31 3.56
CA LYS A 242 3.96 -35.34 4.25
C LYS A 242 4.70 -36.23 3.24
N LYS A 243 4.07 -36.63 2.14
CA LYS A 243 4.68 -37.46 1.11
C LYS A 243 5.81 -36.76 0.35
N ILE A 244 5.60 -35.50 -0.02
CA ILE A 244 6.52 -34.73 -0.89
C ILE A 244 7.71 -34.19 -0.09
N PHE A 245 7.49 -33.64 1.11
CA PHE A 245 8.51 -32.90 1.87
C PHE A 245 9.26 -33.74 2.91
N SER A 246 8.71 -34.87 3.40
CA SER A 246 9.43 -35.71 4.37
C SER A 246 10.76 -36.28 3.86
N PRO A 247 10.94 -36.59 2.56
CA PRO A 247 12.19 -37.11 2.04
C PRO A 247 13.32 -36.06 1.93
N ILE A 248 13.03 -34.76 2.05
CA ILE A 248 14.04 -33.70 1.94
C ILE A 248 15.08 -33.89 3.04
N PRO A 249 16.39 -33.97 2.69
CA PRO A 249 17.42 -34.30 3.65
C PRO A 249 17.68 -33.16 4.63
N MET A 250 18.01 -33.52 5.89
CA MET A 250 18.50 -32.62 6.89
C MET A 250 19.99 -32.84 7.12
N PRO A 251 20.84 -31.80 7.07
CA PRO A 251 22.27 -31.94 7.34
C PRO A 251 22.55 -32.48 8.74
N LYS A 252 23.45 -33.47 8.86
CA LYS A 252 23.82 -34.07 10.16
C LYS A 252 24.46 -33.08 11.14
N LYS A 253 25.18 -32.08 10.60
CA LYS A 253 25.80 -30.97 11.35
C LYS A 253 25.29 -29.66 10.76
N ALA A 254 24.08 -29.31 11.09
CA ALA A 254 23.48 -28.06 10.66
C ALA A 254 24.09 -26.88 11.42
N ALA A 255 24.39 -25.79 10.71
CA ALA A 255 24.83 -24.56 11.35
C ALA A 255 23.73 -23.96 12.22
N GLU A 256 24.04 -23.40 13.35
CA GLU A 256 23.08 -22.74 14.22
C GLU A 256 22.55 -21.46 13.57
N ARG A 257 21.21 -21.24 13.63
CA ARG A 257 20.58 -20.00 13.23
C ARG A 257 20.65 -19.00 14.40
N ILE A 258 21.61 -18.11 14.33
CA ILE A 258 21.85 -17.10 15.36
C ILE A 258 20.97 -15.88 15.10
N TYR A 259 20.28 -15.39 16.12
CA TYR A 259 19.62 -14.09 16.15
C TYR A 259 20.59 -13.11 16.82
N TYR A 260 21.14 -12.19 16.02
CA TYR A 260 22.20 -11.29 16.47
C TYR A 260 21.62 -10.18 17.36
N PRO A 261 22.18 -9.94 18.55
CA PRO A 261 21.70 -8.89 19.45
C PRO A 261 22.09 -7.50 18.97
N VAL A 262 21.28 -6.51 19.39
CA VAL A 262 21.61 -5.09 19.28
C VAL A 262 21.87 -4.55 20.68
N ALA A 263 23.07 -4.01 20.91
CA ALA A 263 23.49 -3.49 22.20
C ALA A 263 22.75 -2.20 22.58
N ASP A 264 22.62 -1.98 23.88
CA ASP A 264 22.20 -0.70 24.44
C ASP A 264 23.31 0.35 24.33
N ASN A 265 22.95 1.63 24.44
CA ASN A 265 23.88 2.75 24.49
C ASN A 265 23.62 3.59 25.73
N ASP A 266 24.73 3.94 26.45
CA ASP A 266 24.68 4.78 27.65
C ASP A 266 24.47 6.26 27.30
N LYS A 267 24.98 6.70 26.12
CA LYS A 267 24.84 8.06 25.61
C LYS A 267 23.93 8.07 24.41
N MET A 268 23.19 9.15 24.22
CA MET A 268 22.40 9.35 23.02
C MET A 268 23.29 9.26 21.77
N ILE A 269 22.88 8.46 20.80
CA ILE A 269 23.49 8.44 19.47
C ILE A 269 22.69 9.40 18.61
N VAL A 270 23.34 10.40 18.04
CA VAL A 270 22.73 11.31 17.06
C VAL A 270 23.47 11.14 15.75
N ASP A 271 22.75 10.88 14.67
CA ASP A 271 23.31 10.74 13.33
C ASP A 271 22.52 11.60 12.34
N ILE A 272 23.22 12.36 11.52
CA ILE A 272 22.67 13.28 10.54
C ILE A 272 23.18 12.88 9.16
N GLU A 273 22.29 12.40 8.32
CA GLU A 273 22.60 12.04 6.95
C GLU A 273 21.96 13.02 5.97
N LYS A 274 22.67 13.33 4.88
CA LYS A 274 22.29 14.34 3.89
C LYS A 274 22.30 13.75 2.49
N ASP A 275 21.30 14.14 1.70
CA ASP A 275 21.25 13.76 0.29
C ASP A 275 20.67 14.92 -0.55
N LYS A 276 21.24 15.12 -1.76
CA LYS A 276 20.82 16.21 -2.66
C LYS A 276 19.40 16.05 -3.20
N GLU A 277 18.90 14.81 -3.23
CA GLU A 277 17.56 14.49 -3.69
C GLU A 277 16.54 14.36 -2.55
N GLN A 278 16.96 14.58 -1.29
CA GLN A 278 16.07 14.60 -0.14
C GLN A 278 15.32 15.94 -0.06
N PRO A 279 13.96 15.95 -0.19
CA PRO A 279 13.22 17.21 -0.26
C PRO A 279 12.84 17.79 1.11
N ILE A 280 12.80 16.96 2.16
CA ILE A 280 12.28 17.32 3.49
C ILE A 280 13.23 16.87 4.60
N VAL A 281 13.11 17.50 5.77
CA VAL A 281 13.83 17.08 6.97
C VAL A 281 12.97 16.09 7.73
N LEU A 282 13.50 14.87 7.91
CA LEU A 282 12.89 13.81 8.72
C LEU A 282 13.78 13.56 9.94
N CYS A 283 13.20 13.58 11.13
CA CYS A 283 13.87 13.23 12.38
C CYS A 283 13.17 12.05 13.02
N HIS A 284 13.91 10.97 13.25
CA HIS A 284 13.44 9.77 13.95
C HIS A 284 14.16 9.68 15.29
N ILE A 285 13.40 9.54 16.38
CA ILE A 285 13.93 9.36 17.74
C ILE A 285 13.47 8.00 18.20
N TYR A 286 14.42 7.12 18.49
CA TYR A 286 14.19 5.78 19.00
C TYR A 286 14.63 5.70 20.46
N GLN A 287 13.80 5.13 21.31
CA GLN A 287 14.12 4.77 22.69
C GLN A 287 14.10 3.25 22.77
N LYS A 288 15.29 2.63 22.67
CA LYS A 288 15.43 1.18 22.56
C LYS A 288 14.98 0.47 23.83
N ARG A 289 14.34 -0.67 23.65
CA ARG A 289 13.92 -1.61 24.68
C ARG A 289 14.13 -3.06 24.23
N GLU A 290 14.10 -3.99 25.16
CA GLU A 290 14.19 -5.41 24.83
C GLU A 290 12.97 -5.87 24.03
N ALA A 291 13.22 -6.61 22.95
CA ALA A 291 12.15 -7.28 22.19
C ALA A 291 11.65 -8.50 22.99
N THR A 292 10.34 -8.75 22.92
CA THR A 292 9.79 -9.98 23.51
C THR A 292 10.29 -11.20 22.74
N PRO A 293 10.95 -12.17 23.41
CA PRO A 293 11.40 -13.39 22.74
C PRO A 293 10.25 -14.17 22.10
N ASP A 294 10.46 -14.75 20.91
CA ASP A 294 9.43 -15.46 20.15
C ASP A 294 8.67 -16.51 20.97
N ASN A 295 9.37 -17.23 21.86
CA ASN A 295 8.77 -18.25 22.72
C ASN A 295 7.89 -17.70 23.85
N GLN A 296 7.88 -16.39 24.07
CA GLN A 296 7.05 -15.70 25.09
C GLN A 296 5.88 -14.95 24.45
N LYS A 297 5.86 -14.77 23.13
CA LYS A 297 4.79 -14.05 22.42
C LYS A 297 3.43 -14.77 22.48
N ASN A 298 3.42 -16.10 22.55
CA ASN A 298 2.17 -16.85 22.65
C ASN A 298 1.61 -16.87 24.10
N SER A 299 1.33 -15.66 24.64
CA SER A 299 0.88 -15.46 26.03
C SER A 299 -0.13 -14.31 26.16
N GLU A 300 -1.02 -14.40 27.18
CA GLU A 300 -1.95 -13.31 27.51
C GLU A 300 -1.21 -12.01 27.84
N LYS A 301 -0.04 -12.12 28.48
CA LYS A 301 0.79 -10.94 28.79
C LYS A 301 1.18 -10.19 27.52
N TYR A 302 1.66 -10.89 26.51
CA TYR A 302 2.06 -10.29 25.23
C TYR A 302 0.89 -9.56 24.56
N LEU A 303 -0.30 -10.17 24.53
CA LEU A 303 -1.49 -9.53 23.97
C LEU A 303 -1.92 -8.30 24.77
N ARG A 304 -1.80 -8.35 26.12
CA ARG A 304 -2.10 -7.22 27.00
C ARG A 304 -1.14 -6.06 26.80
N ASP A 305 0.16 -6.35 26.79
CA ASP A 305 1.20 -5.33 26.58
C ASP A 305 1.00 -4.65 25.20
N GLY A 306 0.79 -5.41 24.15
CA GLY A 306 0.49 -4.88 22.80
C GLY A 306 -0.81 -4.08 22.72
N TYR A 307 -1.84 -4.46 23.52
CA TYR A 307 -3.08 -3.69 23.63
C TYR A 307 -2.81 -2.32 24.27
N ILE A 308 -2.07 -2.28 25.38
CA ILE A 308 -1.73 -1.03 26.09
C ILE A 308 -0.83 -0.13 25.24
N ASP A 309 0.23 -0.68 24.62
CA ASP A 309 1.13 0.06 23.71
C ASP A 309 0.35 0.70 22.56
N GLY A 310 -0.64 -0.01 22.06
CA GLY A 310 -1.50 0.52 21.01
C GLY A 310 -2.49 1.60 21.48
N LEU A 311 -2.99 1.54 22.72
CA LEU A 311 -3.79 2.62 23.32
C LEU A 311 -2.94 3.88 23.49
N ILE A 312 -1.72 3.76 24.03
CA ILE A 312 -0.76 4.85 24.18
C ILE A 312 -0.45 5.50 22.83
N SER A 313 -0.13 4.69 21.82
CA SER A 313 0.18 5.17 20.48
C SER A 313 -1.01 5.94 19.88
N THR A 314 -2.23 5.45 20.05
CA THR A 314 -3.45 6.10 19.54
C THR A 314 -3.65 7.47 20.18
N MET A 315 -3.63 7.55 21.52
CA MET A 315 -3.85 8.78 22.26
C MET A 315 -2.76 9.82 22.02
N LEU A 316 -1.50 9.38 21.91
CA LEU A 316 -0.37 10.25 21.62
C LEU A 316 -0.48 10.86 20.20
N ASN A 317 -0.85 10.04 19.22
CA ASN A 317 -1.01 10.50 17.83
C ASN A 317 -2.19 11.47 17.67
N ASP A 318 -3.22 11.34 18.47
CA ASP A 318 -4.29 12.33 18.51
C ASP A 318 -3.79 13.71 18.97
N ARG A 319 -2.94 13.75 20.02
CA ARG A 319 -2.32 15.01 20.49
C ARG A 319 -1.38 15.62 19.44
N TYR A 320 -0.60 14.81 18.70
CA TYR A 320 0.22 15.32 17.58
C TYR A 320 -0.64 15.92 16.46
N ALA A 321 -1.73 15.27 16.14
CA ALA A 321 -2.62 15.75 15.09
C ALA A 321 -3.36 17.05 15.47
N GLU A 322 -3.56 17.34 16.75
CA GLU A 322 -4.07 18.65 17.22
C GLU A 322 -3.05 19.77 16.95
N LEU A 323 -1.78 19.55 17.27
CA LEU A 323 -0.73 20.55 17.02
C LEU A 323 -0.55 20.83 15.52
N ARG A 324 -0.78 19.82 14.67
CA ARG A 324 -0.72 20.00 13.21
C ARG A 324 -1.78 20.96 12.68
N GLN A 325 -2.90 21.12 13.38
CA GLN A 325 -4.01 21.99 12.96
C GLN A 325 -3.87 23.44 13.44
N LEU A 326 -2.83 23.76 14.22
CA LEU A 326 -2.55 25.12 14.60
C LEU A 326 -2.24 26.00 13.37
N PRO A 327 -2.56 27.31 13.38
CA PRO A 327 -2.22 28.23 12.27
C PRO A 327 -0.74 28.17 11.90
N GLU A 328 0.12 28.07 12.91
CA GLU A 328 1.57 27.86 12.77
C GLU A 328 1.97 26.53 13.43
N PRO A 329 1.79 25.41 12.71
CA PRO A 329 2.13 24.12 13.29
C PRO A 329 3.65 24.01 13.51
N PRO A 330 4.10 23.43 14.64
CA PRO A 330 5.52 23.33 14.94
C PRO A 330 6.27 22.34 14.02
N PHE A 331 5.57 21.42 13.39
CA PHE A 331 6.07 20.43 12.45
C PHE A 331 5.06 20.18 11.32
N GLN A 332 5.48 19.55 10.23
CA GLN A 332 4.58 19.11 9.15
C GLN A 332 3.70 17.93 9.62
N SER A 333 4.32 16.98 10.30
CA SER A 333 3.66 15.85 10.95
C SER A 333 4.57 15.27 12.04
N ALA A 334 3.95 14.64 13.05
CA ALA A 334 4.65 13.83 14.02
C ALA A 334 3.81 12.59 14.35
N THR A 335 4.48 11.48 14.65
CA THR A 335 3.86 10.23 15.10
C THR A 335 4.69 9.58 16.17
N GLY A 336 4.06 8.86 17.11
CA GLY A 336 4.72 8.08 18.15
C GLY A 336 4.11 6.69 18.25
N ARG A 337 4.97 5.65 18.32
CA ARG A 337 4.50 4.26 18.43
C ARG A 337 5.56 3.34 19.03
N ALA A 338 5.10 2.27 19.66
CA ALA A 338 5.91 1.11 19.96
C ALA A 338 6.10 0.27 18.69
N SER A 339 7.34 -0.11 18.38
CA SER A 339 7.69 -0.90 17.19
C SER A 339 9.07 -1.56 17.39
N THR A 340 9.52 -2.35 16.44
CA THR A 340 10.91 -2.78 16.36
C THR A 340 11.85 -1.58 16.21
N PHE A 341 13.06 -1.69 16.74
CA PHE A 341 14.11 -0.69 16.55
C PHE A 341 14.62 -0.76 15.11
N PHE A 342 14.24 0.21 14.33
CA PHE A 342 14.62 0.39 12.94
C PHE A 342 14.41 -0.90 12.11
N LEU A 343 15.45 -1.69 11.87
CA LEU A 343 15.39 -2.94 11.08
C LEU A 343 15.69 -4.20 11.91
N SER A 344 15.97 -4.06 13.22
CA SER A 344 16.43 -5.18 14.05
C SER A 344 15.27 -5.99 14.62
N ARG A 345 15.30 -7.31 14.40
CA ARG A 345 14.34 -8.24 15.00
C ARG A 345 14.50 -8.41 16.50
N THR A 346 15.72 -8.20 17.01
CA THR A 346 16.10 -8.53 18.40
C THR A 346 16.04 -7.34 19.36
N LYS A 347 15.55 -6.18 18.86
CA LYS A 347 15.43 -4.96 19.65
C LYS A 347 14.18 -4.21 19.26
N ASP A 348 13.37 -3.84 20.24
CA ASP A 348 12.22 -2.97 20.08
C ASP A 348 12.58 -1.52 20.43
N ALA A 349 11.69 -0.59 20.14
CA ALA A 349 11.78 0.79 20.54
C ALA A 349 10.40 1.45 20.67
N PHE A 350 10.31 2.47 21.50
CA PHE A 350 9.35 3.53 21.28
C PHE A 350 9.96 4.49 20.26
N SER A 351 9.24 4.76 19.19
CA SER A 351 9.72 5.52 18.03
C SER A 351 8.88 6.77 17.83
N MET A 352 9.53 7.93 17.73
CA MET A 352 8.91 9.16 17.28
C MET A 352 9.45 9.49 15.88
N SER A 353 8.56 9.78 14.94
CA SER A 353 8.92 10.19 13.58
C SER A 353 8.36 11.58 13.31
N ILE A 354 9.20 12.53 12.98
CA ILE A 354 8.88 13.94 12.86
C ILE A 354 9.30 14.42 11.47
N SER A 355 8.33 14.92 10.70
CA SER A 355 8.63 15.72 9.50
C SER A 355 8.73 17.18 9.93
N CYS A 356 9.96 17.68 9.98
CA CYS A 356 10.24 19.01 10.51
C CYS A 356 9.96 20.11 9.46
N LYS A 357 9.62 21.30 9.94
CA LYS A 357 9.67 22.50 9.12
C LYS A 357 11.13 22.90 8.89
N GLN A 358 11.46 23.28 7.68
CA GLN A 358 12.85 23.61 7.32
C GLN A 358 13.36 24.90 7.99
N ASP A 359 12.47 25.82 8.27
CA ASP A 359 12.73 27.10 8.96
C ASP A 359 12.74 26.96 10.49
N ASN A 360 12.31 25.79 11.04
CA ASN A 360 12.24 25.61 12.49
C ASN A 360 12.40 24.12 12.88
N ILE A 361 13.52 23.50 12.50
CA ILE A 361 13.81 22.09 12.77
C ILE A 361 13.80 21.79 14.27
N LEU A 362 14.55 22.56 15.06
CA LEU A 362 14.67 22.34 16.50
C LEU A 362 13.34 22.56 17.23
N GLY A 363 12.54 23.55 16.83
CA GLY A 363 11.22 23.79 17.40
C GLY A 363 10.25 22.64 17.15
N GLY A 364 10.34 22.00 15.97
CA GLY A 364 9.58 20.79 15.65
C GLY A 364 9.93 19.61 16.57
N ILE A 365 11.23 19.39 16.79
CA ILE A 365 11.75 18.33 17.69
C ILE A 365 11.30 18.61 19.14
N ILE A 366 11.52 19.82 19.65
CA ILE A 366 11.11 20.22 21.01
C ILE A 366 9.61 19.97 21.22
N SER A 367 8.80 20.39 20.24
CA SER A 367 7.34 20.24 20.35
C SER A 367 6.90 18.77 20.34
N ALA A 368 7.50 17.93 19.50
CA ALA A 368 7.16 16.53 19.43
C ALA A 368 7.60 15.76 20.68
N VAL A 369 8.82 15.99 21.16
CA VAL A 369 9.32 15.43 22.44
C VAL A 369 8.47 15.93 23.60
N GLY A 370 8.10 17.23 23.61
CA GLY A 370 7.27 17.81 24.65
C GLY A 370 5.88 17.19 24.78
N VAL A 371 5.25 16.77 23.67
CA VAL A 371 3.97 16.03 23.71
C VAL A 371 4.16 14.66 24.37
N ALA A 372 5.23 13.93 24.00
CA ALA A 372 5.56 12.64 24.59
C ALA A 372 5.87 12.77 26.10
N GLU A 373 6.67 13.77 26.47
CA GLU A 373 7.01 14.04 27.87
C GLU A 373 5.80 14.48 28.72
N ARG A 374 4.90 15.28 28.15
CA ARG A 374 3.63 15.62 28.81
C ARG A 374 2.84 14.34 29.12
N ALA A 375 2.78 13.39 28.20
CA ALA A 375 2.13 12.12 28.42
C ALA A 375 2.87 11.29 29.50
N ARG A 376 4.21 11.29 29.51
CA ARG A 376 5.01 10.62 30.54
C ARG A 376 4.81 11.24 31.95
N GLN A 377 4.74 12.58 32.04
CA GLN A 377 4.63 13.31 33.32
C GLN A 377 3.21 13.20 33.91
N HIS A 378 2.18 13.37 33.08
CA HIS A 378 0.81 13.53 33.56
C HIS A 378 -0.15 12.40 33.08
N GLY A 379 0.28 11.53 32.18
CA GLY A 379 -0.55 10.49 31.59
C GLY A 379 -1.56 11.03 30.58
N PHE A 380 -2.56 10.22 30.34
CA PHE A 380 -3.72 10.49 29.50
C PHE A 380 -4.95 10.76 30.36
N THR A 381 -6.00 11.29 29.75
CA THR A 381 -7.29 11.51 30.39
C THR A 381 -8.22 10.31 30.20
N GLN A 382 -9.28 10.23 31.04
CA GLN A 382 -10.28 9.16 30.91
C GLN A 382 -11.00 9.22 29.55
N SER A 383 -11.28 10.41 29.04
CA SER A 383 -11.94 10.59 27.74
C SER A 383 -11.06 10.14 26.55
N GLU A 384 -9.75 10.36 26.61
CA GLU A 384 -8.81 9.83 25.61
C GLU A 384 -8.79 8.30 25.62
N LEU A 385 -8.72 7.70 26.82
CA LEU A 385 -8.70 6.24 26.97
C LEU A 385 -10.00 5.62 26.43
N GLU A 386 -11.15 6.15 26.77
CA GLU A 386 -12.45 5.64 26.29
C GLU A 386 -12.57 5.70 24.77
N ARG A 387 -12.10 6.78 24.14
CA ARG A 387 -12.06 6.85 22.67
C ARG A 387 -11.10 5.82 22.07
N ALA A 388 -9.90 5.69 22.62
CA ALA A 388 -8.92 4.72 22.11
C ALA A 388 -9.43 3.27 22.24
N LYS A 389 -10.06 2.93 23.36
CA LYS A 389 -10.72 1.64 23.58
C LYS A 389 -11.84 1.40 22.57
N LYS A 390 -12.72 2.38 22.39
CA LYS A 390 -13.83 2.30 21.43
C LYS A 390 -13.34 2.07 20.00
N LEU A 391 -12.25 2.71 19.60
CA LEU A 391 -11.63 2.49 18.29
C LEU A 391 -11.15 1.05 18.13
N ARG A 392 -10.45 0.50 19.14
CA ARG A 392 -9.95 -0.87 19.11
C ARG A 392 -11.05 -1.92 19.13
N LEU A 393 -12.05 -1.74 19.97
CA LEU A 393 -13.20 -2.64 20.03
C LEU A 393 -13.96 -2.66 18.70
N ASN A 394 -14.21 -1.49 18.11
CA ASN A 394 -14.85 -1.39 16.80
C ASN A 394 -14.03 -2.12 15.69
N ALA A 395 -12.71 -1.99 15.71
CA ALA A 395 -11.85 -2.69 14.77
C ALA A 395 -11.91 -4.22 14.95
N ALA A 396 -11.91 -4.70 16.19
CA ALA A 396 -12.02 -6.13 16.51
C ALA A 396 -13.40 -6.71 16.11
N GLU A 397 -14.48 -6.00 16.40
CA GLU A 397 -15.85 -6.37 15.98
C GLU A 397 -15.97 -6.47 14.46
N ARG A 398 -15.45 -5.47 13.76
CA ARG A 398 -15.47 -5.45 12.29
C ARG A 398 -14.66 -6.61 11.71
N ARG A 399 -13.46 -6.88 12.25
CA ARG A 399 -12.63 -8.02 11.83
C ARG A 399 -13.39 -9.34 12.00
N ALA A 400 -14.11 -9.53 13.11
CA ALA A 400 -14.90 -10.73 13.35
C ALA A 400 -16.07 -10.88 12.35
N LYS A 401 -16.78 -9.79 12.06
CA LYS A 401 -17.85 -9.79 11.05
C LYS A 401 -17.34 -10.12 9.65
N MET A 402 -16.17 -9.62 9.29
CA MET A 402 -15.58 -9.76 7.95
C MET A 402 -14.73 -11.02 7.78
N GLN A 403 -14.60 -11.89 8.79
CA GLN A 403 -13.70 -13.05 8.68
C GLN A 403 -14.05 -14.00 7.52
N ALA A 404 -15.33 -14.13 7.16
CA ALA A 404 -15.75 -14.92 6.00
C ALA A 404 -15.39 -14.28 4.64
N ASP A 405 -15.05 -12.99 4.64
CA ASP A 405 -14.69 -12.23 3.43
C ASP A 405 -13.19 -12.24 3.14
N TYR A 406 -12.37 -12.70 4.11
CA TYR A 406 -10.92 -12.68 3.95
C TYR A 406 -10.45 -13.64 2.86
N ARG A 407 -9.57 -13.14 1.99
CA ARG A 407 -8.93 -13.92 0.94
C ARG A 407 -7.85 -14.84 1.52
N ASN A 408 -7.39 -15.79 0.72
CA ASN A 408 -6.34 -16.73 1.10
C ASN A 408 -5.08 -16.03 1.64
N SER A 409 -4.65 -14.95 0.96
CA SER A 409 -3.45 -14.19 1.34
C SER A 409 -3.49 -13.63 2.77
N HIS A 410 -4.69 -13.28 3.29
CA HIS A 410 -4.83 -12.82 4.68
C HIS A 410 -4.39 -13.90 5.67
N TYR A 411 -4.93 -15.10 5.51
CA TYR A 411 -4.61 -16.23 6.39
C TYR A 411 -3.21 -16.79 6.19
N VAL A 412 -2.69 -16.70 4.96
CA VAL A 412 -1.28 -17.01 4.70
C VAL A 412 -0.37 -16.12 5.51
N ASN A 413 -0.61 -14.79 5.51
CA ASN A 413 0.22 -13.84 6.25
C ASN A 413 0.24 -14.15 7.75
N GLU A 414 -0.91 -14.48 8.36
CA GLU A 414 -0.97 -14.90 9.77
C GLU A 414 -0.09 -16.14 10.05
N CYS A 415 -0.08 -17.11 9.12
CA CYS A 415 0.77 -18.30 9.25
C CYS A 415 2.27 -17.97 9.05
N VAL A 416 2.58 -17.06 8.13
CA VAL A 416 3.95 -16.56 7.88
C VAL A 416 4.47 -15.84 9.13
N ASP A 417 3.69 -14.91 9.70
CA ASP A 417 4.08 -14.16 10.89
C ASP A 417 4.26 -15.09 12.12
N ASN A 418 3.36 -16.06 12.26
CA ASN A 418 3.51 -17.07 13.31
C ASN A 418 4.80 -17.89 13.15
N PHE A 419 5.13 -18.30 11.92
CA PHE A 419 6.35 -19.08 11.68
C PHE A 419 7.60 -18.22 11.83
N LEU A 420 7.66 -17.07 11.18
CA LEU A 420 8.87 -16.26 11.11
C LEU A 420 9.11 -15.46 12.38
N GLU A 421 8.07 -14.90 12.98
CA GLU A 421 8.20 -13.93 14.07
C GLU A 421 7.66 -14.42 15.41
N GLY A 422 7.06 -15.61 15.45
CA GLY A 422 6.50 -16.18 16.68
C GLY A 422 5.17 -15.53 17.11
N GLU A 423 4.55 -14.73 16.23
CA GLU A 423 3.27 -14.07 16.54
C GLU A 423 2.17 -15.09 16.87
N PRO A 424 1.24 -14.79 17.80
CA PRO A 424 0.16 -15.68 18.15
C PRO A 424 -0.72 -16.03 16.97
N LEU A 425 -0.98 -17.33 16.76
CA LEU A 425 -1.91 -17.82 15.74
C LEU A 425 -3.22 -18.23 16.42
N VAL A 426 -4.05 -17.24 16.71
CA VAL A 426 -5.34 -17.41 17.42
C VAL A 426 -6.51 -17.07 16.51
N SER A 427 -7.71 -17.60 16.81
CA SER A 427 -8.89 -17.30 16.00
C SER A 427 -9.33 -15.83 16.15
N VAL A 428 -10.00 -15.33 15.13
CA VAL A 428 -10.57 -13.95 15.13
C VAL A 428 -11.57 -13.78 16.27
N ASP A 429 -12.36 -14.82 16.56
CA ASP A 429 -13.33 -14.81 17.66
C ASP A 429 -12.63 -14.72 19.03
N PHE A 430 -11.53 -15.47 19.21
CA PHE A 430 -10.72 -15.33 20.43
C PHE A 430 -10.17 -13.92 20.58
N MET A 431 -9.67 -13.31 19.50
CA MET A 431 -9.16 -11.93 19.55
C MET A 431 -10.25 -10.91 19.88
N LEU A 432 -11.47 -11.09 19.39
CA LEU A 432 -12.59 -10.24 19.75
C LEU A 432 -12.91 -10.37 21.26
N GLU A 433 -13.06 -11.59 21.78
CA GLU A 433 -13.36 -11.80 23.19
C GLU A 433 -12.22 -11.30 24.10
N ASN A 434 -10.96 -11.53 23.70
CA ASN A 434 -9.80 -10.99 24.42
C ASN A 434 -9.79 -9.44 24.39
N THR A 435 -10.15 -8.82 23.27
CA THR A 435 -10.26 -7.35 23.18
C THR A 435 -11.34 -6.82 24.11
N LYS A 436 -12.52 -7.44 24.16
CA LYS A 436 -13.59 -7.10 25.11
C LYS A 436 -13.14 -7.24 26.57
N LYS A 437 -12.43 -8.33 26.90
CA LYS A 437 -11.84 -8.56 28.23
C LYS A 437 -10.87 -7.44 28.59
N LEU A 438 -9.93 -7.14 27.72
CA LEU A 438 -8.93 -6.09 27.93
C LEU A 438 -9.56 -4.70 28.00
N ASP A 439 -10.58 -4.42 27.18
CA ASP A 439 -11.35 -3.18 27.24
C ASP A 439 -11.99 -2.96 28.62
N ALA A 440 -12.54 -4.00 29.22
CA ALA A 440 -13.13 -3.94 30.56
C ALA A 440 -12.08 -3.85 31.70
N GLU A 441 -10.95 -4.55 31.58
CA GLU A 441 -9.97 -4.71 32.66
C GLU A 441 -8.91 -3.61 32.70
N VAL A 442 -8.43 -3.12 31.52
CA VAL A 442 -7.34 -2.15 31.45
C VAL A 442 -7.80 -0.80 31.96
N THR A 443 -7.15 -0.29 32.98
CA THR A 443 -7.49 0.99 33.64
C THR A 443 -6.61 2.13 33.18
N LEU A 444 -7.09 3.37 33.41
CA LEU A 444 -6.29 4.58 33.14
C LEU A 444 -4.99 4.59 33.97
N ALA A 445 -5.03 4.11 35.20
CA ALA A 445 -3.87 4.04 36.09
C ALA A 445 -2.79 3.10 35.50
N GLU A 446 -3.20 1.95 34.94
CA GLU A 446 -2.29 0.99 34.30
C GLU A 446 -1.67 1.59 33.02
N VAL A 447 -2.46 2.22 32.16
CA VAL A 447 -1.95 2.87 30.94
C VAL A 447 -1.00 4.02 31.29
N ASN A 448 -1.33 4.81 32.33
CA ASN A 448 -0.48 5.91 32.78
C ASN A 448 0.79 5.44 33.51
N ALA A 449 0.81 4.22 34.03
CA ALA A 449 2.06 3.58 34.49
C ALA A 449 2.89 3.09 33.31
N ALA A 450 2.26 2.42 32.34
CA ALA A 450 2.93 1.88 31.16
C ALA A 450 3.58 2.97 30.27
N VAL A 451 2.95 4.14 30.11
CA VAL A 451 3.53 5.23 29.33
C VAL A 451 4.85 5.73 29.92
N LYS A 452 5.03 5.68 31.26
CA LYS A 452 6.28 6.08 31.93
C LYS A 452 7.42 5.09 31.69
N GLU A 453 7.09 3.83 31.46
CA GLU A 453 8.05 2.78 31.11
C GLU A 453 8.37 2.80 29.61
N LEU A 454 7.37 3.09 28.78
CA LEU A 454 7.51 3.10 27.33
C LEU A 454 8.31 4.32 26.83
N ILE A 455 8.02 5.52 27.37
CA ILE A 455 8.69 6.76 26.99
C ILE A 455 9.79 7.06 28.02
N THR A 456 11.05 6.97 27.58
CA THR A 456 12.22 7.09 28.46
C THR A 456 13.22 8.14 27.94
N ASP A 457 14.16 8.51 28.79
CA ASP A 457 15.31 9.38 28.46
C ASP A 457 16.61 8.59 28.25
N LYS A 458 16.52 7.25 28.20
CA LYS A 458 17.64 6.32 28.08
C LYS A 458 17.67 5.61 26.74
N ASN A 459 18.85 5.08 26.40
CA ASN A 459 19.04 4.18 25.28
C ASN A 459 18.52 4.78 23.96
N GLN A 460 18.79 6.07 23.73
CA GLN A 460 18.22 6.84 22.64
C GLN A 460 19.12 6.84 21.41
N VAL A 461 18.49 6.71 20.25
CA VAL A 461 19.11 6.89 18.93
C VAL A 461 18.26 7.89 18.13
N VAL A 462 18.92 8.90 17.61
CA VAL A 462 18.30 9.96 16.79
C VAL A 462 18.88 9.89 15.38
N LEU A 463 18.00 9.74 14.39
CA LEU A 463 18.35 9.78 12.97
C LEU A 463 17.72 11.01 12.34
N MET A 464 18.53 11.83 11.70
CA MET A 464 18.01 12.94 10.89
C MET A 464 18.41 12.76 9.43
N TYR A 465 17.41 12.77 8.55
CA TYR A 465 17.59 12.81 7.10
C TYR A 465 17.26 14.21 6.60
N ALA A 466 18.20 14.83 5.91
CA ALA A 466 18.08 16.23 5.53
C ALA A 466 18.50 16.51 4.07
N PRO A 467 18.01 17.60 3.46
CA PRO A 467 18.50 18.07 2.17
C PRO A 467 20.00 18.43 2.24
N ASP A 468 20.80 17.99 1.26
CA ASP A 468 22.15 18.49 1.02
C ASP A 468 22.09 19.66 0.03
N LYS A 469 21.75 20.83 0.55
CA LYS A 469 21.55 22.06 -0.26
C LYS A 469 22.39 23.21 0.28
N GLU A 470 23.08 23.91 -0.63
CA GLU A 470 23.86 25.07 -0.26
C GLU A 470 22.99 26.16 0.39
N GLY A 471 23.48 26.71 1.49
CA GLY A 471 22.75 27.73 2.27
C GLY A 471 21.61 27.20 3.13
N PHE A 472 21.40 25.88 3.18
CA PHE A 472 20.44 25.30 4.09
C PHE A 472 21.12 24.91 5.42
N GLU A 473 20.74 25.59 6.49
CA GLU A 473 21.31 25.36 7.82
C GLU A 473 20.65 24.17 8.49
N ILE A 474 21.46 23.19 8.86
CA ILE A 474 21.04 21.99 9.60
C ILE A 474 21.65 22.07 10.98
N PRO A 475 20.85 21.84 12.06
CA PRO A 475 21.38 21.79 13.42
C PRO A 475 22.49 20.75 13.55
N SER A 476 23.49 21.03 14.38
CA SER A 476 24.51 20.03 14.72
C SER A 476 23.95 18.91 15.61
N GLU A 477 24.60 17.75 15.61
CA GLU A 477 24.28 16.64 16.52
C GLU A 477 24.16 17.10 17.98
N GLN A 478 25.10 17.93 18.42
CA GLN A 478 25.10 18.48 19.77
C GLN A 478 23.87 19.39 20.05
N GLN A 479 23.45 20.21 19.09
CA GLN A 479 22.24 21.04 19.25
C GLN A 479 20.98 20.19 19.35
N ILE A 480 20.89 19.14 18.54
CA ILE A 480 19.77 18.18 18.57
C ILE A 480 19.74 17.47 19.93
N GLU A 481 20.86 16.93 20.40
CA GLU A 481 20.97 16.30 21.72
C GLU A 481 20.53 17.26 22.82
N GLN A 482 21.06 18.50 22.82
CA GLN A 482 20.73 19.50 23.84
C GLN A 482 19.24 19.83 23.90
N VAL A 483 18.58 20.03 22.76
CA VAL A 483 17.14 20.38 22.76
C VAL A 483 16.26 19.20 23.15
N ILE A 484 16.64 17.98 22.82
CA ILE A 484 15.92 16.78 23.26
C ILE A 484 16.03 16.65 24.78
N LEU A 485 17.24 16.72 25.34
CA LEU A 485 17.47 16.65 26.78
C LEU A 485 16.76 17.78 27.53
N ALA A 486 16.78 19.02 26.99
CA ALA A 486 16.08 20.15 27.59
C ALA A 486 14.54 19.94 27.57
N ALA A 487 13.99 19.46 26.46
CA ALA A 487 12.56 19.14 26.36
C ALA A 487 12.13 18.02 27.32
N GLN A 488 13.00 17.01 27.53
CA GLN A 488 12.77 15.93 28.49
C GLN A 488 12.81 16.36 29.95
N GLN A 489 13.59 17.39 30.26
CA GLN A 489 13.71 17.94 31.62
C GLN A 489 12.67 19.03 31.92
N GLN A 490 11.98 19.54 30.89
CA GLN A 490 11.00 20.58 31.06
C GLN A 490 9.74 20.06 31.77
N SER A 491 9.18 20.89 32.67
CA SER A 491 7.87 20.64 33.28
C SER A 491 6.76 21.13 32.34
N TYR A 492 5.81 20.26 32.05
CA TYR A 492 4.67 20.56 31.18
C TYR A 492 3.36 20.67 31.97
N ALA A 493 2.44 21.52 31.53
CA ALA A 493 1.09 21.53 32.08
C ALA A 493 0.32 20.27 31.65
N PRO A 494 -0.60 19.76 32.52
CA PRO A 494 -1.48 18.66 32.13
C PRO A 494 -2.25 18.95 30.84
N TYR A 495 -2.55 17.89 30.08
CA TYR A 495 -3.40 18.02 28.90
C TYR A 495 -4.87 18.25 29.32
N THR A 496 -5.54 19.18 28.65
CA THR A 496 -6.96 19.48 28.85
C THR A 496 -7.71 19.39 27.52
N GLU A 497 -8.95 18.97 27.56
CA GLU A 497 -9.76 18.74 26.38
C GLU A 497 -11.14 19.42 26.51
N ALA A 498 -11.63 19.95 25.37
CA ALA A 498 -12.99 20.50 25.30
C ALA A 498 -14.03 19.35 25.23
N LYS A 499 -15.22 19.61 25.79
CA LYS A 499 -16.35 18.65 25.72
C LYS A 499 -16.83 18.52 24.29
N LEU A 500 -17.00 17.29 23.82
CA LEU A 500 -17.52 16.98 22.48
C LEU A 500 -19.05 17.10 22.42
N ALA A 501 -19.56 17.44 21.22
CA ALA A 501 -20.99 17.38 20.96
C ALA A 501 -21.45 15.91 20.80
N GLU A 502 -22.76 15.68 21.00
CA GLU A 502 -23.31 14.32 20.98
C GLU A 502 -23.71 13.85 19.57
N THR A 503 -24.07 14.77 18.67
CA THR A 503 -24.63 14.47 17.35
C THR A 503 -23.99 15.34 16.26
N LEU A 504 -23.85 14.78 15.03
CA LEU A 504 -23.35 15.51 13.85
C LEU A 504 -24.41 16.47 13.30
N VAL A 505 -25.66 16.03 13.27
CA VAL A 505 -26.80 16.84 12.79
C VAL A 505 -27.77 17.05 13.96
N SER A 506 -27.83 18.27 14.48
CA SER A 506 -28.63 18.63 15.66
C SER A 506 -30.11 18.75 15.33
N ALA A 507 -30.45 19.17 14.10
CA ALA A 507 -31.82 19.30 13.64
C ALA A 507 -31.98 18.54 12.33
N LEU A 508 -32.79 17.49 12.33
CA LEU A 508 -33.06 16.71 11.12
C LEU A 508 -33.84 17.56 10.11
N PRO A 509 -33.43 17.59 8.84
CA PRO A 509 -34.22 18.22 7.79
C PRO A 509 -35.56 17.49 7.60
N LYS A 510 -36.57 18.20 7.12
CA LYS A 510 -37.87 17.59 6.77
C LYS A 510 -37.62 16.62 5.61
N ALA A 511 -37.92 15.33 5.84
CA ALA A 511 -37.67 14.30 4.86
C ALA A 511 -38.36 14.58 3.51
N GLY A 512 -37.61 14.33 2.42
CA GLY A 512 -38.17 14.26 1.07
C GLY A 512 -38.81 12.90 0.79
N SER A 513 -38.95 12.53 -0.49
CA SER A 513 -39.56 11.26 -0.88
C SER A 513 -38.86 10.62 -2.09
N ILE A 514 -39.10 9.32 -2.27
CA ILE A 514 -38.76 8.58 -3.48
C ILE A 514 -39.98 8.66 -4.40
N LEU A 515 -39.82 9.24 -5.59
CA LEU A 515 -40.89 9.43 -6.59
C LEU A 515 -41.10 8.20 -7.48
N SER A 516 -40.02 7.45 -7.77
CA SER A 516 -40.10 6.22 -8.57
C SER A 516 -38.99 5.26 -8.18
N GLN A 517 -39.31 3.97 -8.33
CA GLN A 517 -38.36 2.87 -8.17
C GLN A 517 -38.61 1.85 -9.28
N LYS A 518 -37.56 1.44 -10.01
CA LYS A 518 -37.64 0.45 -11.09
C LYS A 518 -36.38 -0.39 -11.15
N PRO A 519 -36.48 -1.67 -11.60
CA PRO A 519 -35.31 -2.49 -11.85
C PRO A 519 -34.40 -1.83 -12.91
N TYR A 520 -33.09 -2.00 -12.74
CA TYR A 520 -32.07 -1.58 -13.68
C TYR A 520 -31.12 -2.75 -13.98
N ARG A 521 -30.21 -2.57 -14.94
CA ARG A 521 -29.29 -3.64 -15.38
C ARG A 521 -28.42 -4.15 -14.24
N HIS A 522 -27.83 -5.30 -14.40
CA HIS A 522 -26.91 -5.97 -13.43
C HIS A 522 -27.48 -6.12 -12.01
N GLY A 523 -28.81 -6.19 -11.87
CA GLY A 523 -29.45 -6.32 -10.57
C GLY A 523 -29.43 -5.04 -9.74
N PHE A 524 -29.21 -3.89 -10.36
CA PHE A 524 -29.43 -2.58 -9.73
C PHE A 524 -30.90 -2.21 -9.70
N THR A 525 -31.23 -1.28 -8.82
CA THR A 525 -32.52 -0.58 -8.76
C THR A 525 -32.25 0.90 -8.99
N GLU A 526 -32.93 1.52 -9.96
CA GLU A 526 -32.93 2.96 -10.15
C GLU A 526 -34.04 3.60 -9.33
N LEU A 527 -33.71 4.59 -8.53
CA LEU A 527 -34.61 5.42 -7.76
C LEU A 527 -34.54 6.86 -8.29
N THR A 528 -35.68 7.58 -8.26
CA THR A 528 -35.70 9.01 -8.47
C THR A 528 -36.20 9.69 -7.20
N LEU A 529 -35.38 10.58 -6.65
CA LEU A 529 -35.73 11.33 -5.43
C LEU A 529 -36.54 12.59 -5.75
N SER A 530 -37.21 13.15 -4.74
CA SER A 530 -38.08 14.34 -4.89
C SER A 530 -37.35 15.59 -5.38
N ASN A 531 -36.04 15.69 -5.20
CA ASN A 531 -35.19 16.77 -5.73
C ASN A 531 -34.61 16.47 -7.13
N GLY A 532 -35.01 15.37 -7.78
CA GLY A 532 -34.57 15.00 -9.13
C GLY A 532 -33.33 14.12 -9.19
N MET A 533 -32.62 13.91 -8.07
CA MET A 533 -31.43 13.04 -8.02
C MET A 533 -31.77 11.61 -8.44
N LYS A 534 -30.91 11.01 -9.28
CA LYS A 534 -30.97 9.60 -9.64
C LYS A 534 -30.06 8.78 -8.73
N VAL A 535 -30.62 7.73 -8.12
CA VAL A 535 -29.87 6.82 -7.24
C VAL A 535 -29.95 5.40 -7.76
N TYR A 536 -28.82 4.75 -7.90
CA TYR A 536 -28.67 3.36 -8.35
C TYR A 536 -28.18 2.53 -7.19
N THR A 537 -28.98 1.58 -6.73
CA THR A 537 -28.66 0.76 -5.55
C THR A 537 -28.51 -0.71 -5.92
N LYS A 538 -27.51 -1.39 -5.33
CA LYS A 538 -27.35 -2.84 -5.44
C LYS A 538 -27.01 -3.41 -4.08
N LYS A 539 -27.92 -4.22 -3.53
CA LYS A 539 -27.65 -5.00 -2.33
C LYS A 539 -26.74 -6.17 -2.69
N THR A 540 -25.67 -6.36 -1.93
CA THR A 540 -24.69 -7.45 -2.13
C THR A 540 -24.33 -8.05 -0.77
N ASP A 541 -23.83 -9.29 -0.82
CA ASP A 541 -23.21 -10.00 0.31
C ASP A 541 -21.70 -10.25 0.07
N TYR A 542 -21.11 -9.54 -0.88
CA TYR A 542 -19.70 -9.69 -1.23
C TYR A 542 -18.77 -9.28 -0.09
N GLU A 543 -19.18 -8.30 0.68
CA GLU A 543 -18.51 -7.80 1.88
C GLU A 543 -19.55 -7.66 2.99
N SER A 544 -19.39 -8.46 4.06
CA SER A 544 -20.41 -8.63 5.11
C SER A 544 -20.70 -7.35 5.91
N ASP A 545 -19.75 -6.42 6.04
CA ASP A 545 -19.87 -5.18 6.83
C ASP A 545 -19.37 -3.95 6.04
N ALA A 546 -19.81 -3.82 4.78
CA ALA A 546 -19.43 -2.69 3.96
C ALA A 546 -20.61 -2.14 3.14
N VAL A 547 -20.69 -0.81 3.10
CA VAL A 547 -21.56 -0.05 2.18
C VAL A 547 -20.72 1.06 1.56
N SER A 548 -20.74 1.17 0.24
CA SER A 548 -20.07 2.24 -0.51
C SER A 548 -21.12 3.14 -1.17
N MET A 549 -20.80 4.44 -1.25
CA MET A 549 -21.61 5.46 -1.90
C MET A 549 -20.72 6.34 -2.78
N ARG A 550 -21.13 6.60 -4.01
CA ARG A 550 -20.52 7.57 -4.89
C ARG A 550 -21.60 8.47 -5.48
N MET A 551 -21.56 9.74 -5.13
CA MET A 551 -22.35 10.81 -5.73
C MET A 551 -21.45 11.55 -6.73
N TYR A 552 -21.88 11.77 -7.95
CA TYR A 552 -21.10 12.47 -8.97
C TYR A 552 -22.02 13.30 -9.84
N ALA A 553 -21.52 14.46 -10.24
CA ALA A 553 -22.17 15.32 -11.24
C ALA A 553 -21.12 15.91 -12.18
N ASP A 554 -21.52 16.12 -13.43
CA ASP A 554 -20.70 16.76 -14.46
C ASP A 554 -20.49 18.25 -14.17
N GLY A 555 -19.43 18.80 -14.77
CA GLY A 555 -19.07 20.22 -14.70
C GLY A 555 -17.64 20.42 -14.23
N GLY A 556 -17.36 20.22 -12.95
CA GLY A 556 -16.02 20.35 -12.37
C GLY A 556 -15.36 21.69 -12.61
N THR A 557 -14.02 21.70 -12.62
CA THR A 557 -13.24 22.94 -12.88
C THR A 557 -13.24 23.34 -14.36
N SER A 558 -13.72 22.51 -15.27
CA SER A 558 -13.86 22.83 -16.68
C SER A 558 -14.79 24.02 -16.94
N LEU A 559 -15.72 24.28 -16.02
CA LEU A 559 -16.68 25.39 -16.15
C LEU A 559 -16.09 26.77 -15.80
N TYR A 560 -14.88 26.83 -15.28
CA TYR A 560 -14.22 28.06 -14.85
C TYR A 560 -13.13 28.49 -15.81
N SER A 561 -12.79 29.79 -15.78
CA SER A 561 -11.72 30.35 -16.59
C SER A 561 -10.33 29.96 -16.07
N ASN A 562 -9.29 30.26 -16.84
CA ASN A 562 -7.92 30.02 -16.45
C ASN A 562 -7.46 30.94 -15.29
N GLU A 563 -8.19 32.01 -14.98
CA GLU A 563 -7.93 32.88 -13.82
C GLU A 563 -8.10 32.13 -12.50
N ASP A 564 -8.98 31.13 -12.46
CA ASP A 564 -9.25 30.30 -11.28
C ASP A 564 -8.27 29.13 -11.08
N ILE A 565 -7.35 28.87 -12.01
CA ILE A 565 -6.37 27.77 -11.92
C ILE A 565 -5.64 27.70 -10.57
N PRO A 566 -5.17 28.84 -9.97
CA PRO A 566 -4.50 28.78 -8.66
C PRO A 566 -5.33 28.12 -7.56
N ASN A 567 -6.65 28.26 -7.62
CA ASN A 567 -7.58 27.74 -6.63
C ASN A 567 -7.86 26.24 -6.78
N PHE A 568 -7.74 25.68 -8.01
CA PHE A 568 -8.14 24.30 -8.30
C PHE A 568 -7.38 23.25 -7.49
N ALA A 569 -6.08 23.48 -7.28
CA ALA A 569 -5.24 22.53 -6.53
C ALA A 569 -5.67 22.32 -5.07
N LEU A 570 -6.33 23.33 -4.48
CA LEU A 570 -6.71 23.31 -3.07
C LEU A 570 -8.23 23.26 -2.85
N LEU A 571 -9.05 23.09 -3.90
CA LEU A 571 -10.52 23.06 -3.76
C LEU A 571 -11.00 22.01 -2.76
N SER A 572 -10.53 20.77 -2.87
CA SER A 572 -10.96 19.70 -1.98
C SER A 572 -10.32 19.82 -0.61
N SER A 573 -9.01 20.05 -0.52
CA SER A 573 -8.29 20.14 0.75
C SER A 573 -8.65 21.39 1.56
N GLY A 574 -8.88 22.53 0.92
CA GLY A 574 -9.31 23.78 1.58
C GLY A 574 -10.66 23.65 2.30
N VAL A 575 -11.52 22.77 1.82
CA VAL A 575 -12.80 22.47 2.49
C VAL A 575 -12.65 21.39 3.56
N THR A 576 -11.96 20.29 3.25
CA THR A 576 -11.89 19.13 4.17
C THR A 576 -11.02 19.40 5.40
N GLU A 577 -9.96 20.18 5.28
CA GLU A 577 -9.11 20.58 6.42
C GLU A 577 -9.82 21.54 7.39
N ALA A 578 -10.85 22.23 6.94
CA ALA A 578 -11.68 23.09 7.79
C ALA A 578 -12.68 22.32 8.68
N GLY A 579 -12.92 21.05 8.39
CA GLY A 579 -14.00 20.27 8.99
C GLY A 579 -15.32 20.45 8.25
N VAL A 580 -16.47 20.30 8.93
CA VAL A 580 -17.79 20.40 8.29
C VAL A 580 -18.86 20.85 9.28
N GLY A 581 -19.85 21.62 8.82
CA GLY A 581 -20.91 22.16 9.65
C GLY A 581 -20.34 23.03 10.78
N GLN A 582 -20.66 22.71 12.02
CA GLN A 582 -20.12 23.42 13.19
C GLN A 582 -18.83 22.84 13.75
N PHE A 583 -18.31 21.73 13.16
CA PHE A 583 -17.18 20.98 13.70
C PHE A 583 -15.91 21.27 12.90
N ASP A 584 -14.85 21.73 13.57
CA ASP A 584 -13.51 21.72 13.02
C ASP A 584 -13.01 20.28 12.80
N ALA A 585 -11.93 20.13 12.04
CA ALA A 585 -11.42 18.81 11.66
C ALA A 585 -10.98 17.95 12.87
N VAL A 586 -10.45 18.56 13.93
CA VAL A 586 -10.05 17.85 15.17
C VAL A 586 -11.29 17.32 15.89
N THR A 587 -12.28 18.19 16.12
CA THR A 587 -13.53 17.83 16.78
C THR A 587 -14.28 16.75 15.99
N LEU A 588 -14.40 16.93 14.67
CA LEU A 588 -15.03 15.94 13.79
C LEU A 588 -14.35 14.57 13.88
N ARG A 589 -13.00 14.51 13.82
CA ARG A 589 -12.25 13.27 13.95
C ARG A 589 -12.54 12.59 15.30
N LYS A 590 -12.55 13.34 16.40
CA LYS A 590 -12.87 12.81 17.74
C LYS A 590 -14.29 12.27 17.82
N MET A 591 -15.27 12.95 17.22
CA MET A 591 -16.67 12.50 17.17
C MET A 591 -16.87 11.22 16.34
N LEU A 592 -16.02 11.02 15.32
CA LEU A 592 -16.05 9.83 14.48
C LEU A 592 -15.25 8.66 15.07
N THR A 593 -14.56 8.85 16.20
CA THR A 593 -13.79 7.77 16.83
C THR A 593 -14.68 6.58 17.20
N GLY A 594 -14.29 5.38 16.81
CA GLY A 594 -15.04 4.15 16.98
C GLY A 594 -16.18 3.97 15.97
N LYS A 595 -16.22 4.78 14.92
CA LYS A 595 -17.06 4.57 13.74
C LYS A 595 -16.21 4.18 12.55
N SER A 596 -16.68 3.24 11.75
CA SER A 596 -16.08 2.84 10.49
C SER A 596 -16.78 3.59 9.37
N VAL A 597 -16.43 4.85 9.17
CA VAL A 597 -17.04 5.73 8.18
C VAL A 597 -16.01 6.69 7.61
N ARG A 598 -16.08 6.90 6.31
CA ARG A 598 -15.31 7.93 5.61
C ARG A 598 -16.21 8.58 4.56
N VAL A 599 -16.18 9.90 4.48
CA VAL A 599 -16.83 10.69 3.41
C VAL A 599 -15.85 11.77 2.95
N SER A 600 -15.71 11.94 1.64
CA SER A 600 -14.77 12.90 1.07
C SER A 600 -15.37 13.57 -0.17
N PRO A 601 -15.55 14.90 -0.18
CA PRO A 601 -15.88 15.65 -1.37
C PRO A 601 -14.66 15.85 -2.24
N SER A 602 -14.87 15.98 -3.56
CA SER A 602 -13.81 16.28 -4.52
C SER A 602 -14.37 17.06 -5.70
N VAL A 603 -13.57 17.99 -6.23
CA VAL A 603 -13.85 18.69 -7.49
C VAL A 603 -12.71 18.42 -8.44
N GLY A 604 -12.98 17.68 -9.50
CA GLY A 604 -12.04 17.37 -10.57
C GLY A 604 -12.26 18.24 -11.80
N THR A 605 -11.57 17.92 -12.89
CA THR A 605 -11.67 18.70 -14.15
C THR A 605 -13.07 18.59 -14.77
N LYS A 606 -13.59 17.38 -14.96
CA LYS A 606 -14.87 17.14 -15.66
C LYS A 606 -16.08 17.09 -14.73
N GLY A 607 -15.89 16.95 -13.41
CA GLY A 607 -17.02 16.79 -12.47
C GLY A 607 -16.63 16.95 -11.02
N GLN A 608 -17.65 16.92 -10.19
CA GLN A 608 -17.54 16.93 -8.73
C GLN A 608 -18.19 15.69 -8.12
N SER A 609 -17.68 15.26 -6.98
CA SER A 609 -18.16 14.04 -6.32
C SER A 609 -18.14 14.13 -4.80
N ILE A 610 -19.01 13.34 -4.15
CA ILE A 610 -18.89 12.95 -2.75
C ILE A 610 -18.78 11.42 -2.74
N SER A 611 -17.65 10.90 -2.28
CA SER A 611 -17.44 9.47 -2.09
C SER A 611 -17.56 9.13 -0.62
N GLY A 612 -18.29 8.06 -0.29
CA GLY A 612 -18.51 7.57 1.05
C GLY A 612 -18.29 6.07 1.15
N SER A 613 -17.81 5.63 2.31
CA SER A 613 -17.78 4.21 2.68
C SER A 613 -18.07 4.08 4.17
N SER A 614 -18.77 3.03 4.56
CA SER A 614 -19.09 2.78 5.97
C SER A 614 -19.23 1.28 6.27
N SER A 615 -19.14 0.94 7.58
CA SER A 615 -19.75 -0.29 8.05
C SER A 615 -21.27 -0.20 7.92
N VAL A 616 -21.95 -1.33 7.97
CA VAL A 616 -23.43 -1.37 7.93
C VAL A 616 -24.02 -0.54 9.07
N LYS A 617 -23.52 -0.68 10.30
CA LYS A 617 -23.99 0.05 11.49
C LYS A 617 -23.75 1.57 11.44
N ASP A 618 -22.76 2.01 10.66
CA ASP A 618 -22.37 3.42 10.56
C ASP A 618 -22.91 4.11 9.29
N MET A 619 -23.75 3.43 8.52
CA MET A 619 -24.34 3.94 7.27
C MET A 619 -25.04 5.29 7.47
N ALA A 620 -25.83 5.44 8.54
CA ALA A 620 -26.49 6.70 8.86
C ALA A 620 -25.49 7.87 9.04
N THR A 621 -24.32 7.60 9.65
CA THR A 621 -23.26 8.60 9.80
C THR A 621 -22.66 9.00 8.44
N MET A 622 -22.52 8.06 7.49
CA MET A 622 -22.09 8.37 6.13
C MET A 622 -23.05 9.34 5.43
N PHE A 623 -24.36 9.12 5.54
CA PHE A 623 -25.35 10.01 4.95
C PHE A 623 -25.37 11.39 5.64
N GLN A 624 -25.20 11.46 6.96
CA GLN A 624 -25.08 12.73 7.69
C GLN A 624 -23.88 13.54 7.21
N LEU A 625 -22.73 12.91 7.06
CA LEU A 625 -21.51 13.57 6.55
C LEU A 625 -21.68 14.04 5.10
N ALA A 626 -22.28 13.22 4.22
CA ALA A 626 -22.54 13.62 2.85
C ALA A 626 -23.48 14.83 2.78
N TYR A 627 -24.54 14.83 3.58
CA TYR A 627 -25.46 15.96 3.72
C TYR A 627 -24.73 17.22 4.16
N LEU A 628 -23.89 17.13 5.21
CA LEU A 628 -23.15 18.27 5.73
C LEU A 628 -22.13 18.81 4.72
N TYR A 629 -21.37 17.96 4.07
CA TYR A 629 -20.41 18.40 3.02
C TYR A 629 -21.11 19.06 1.83
N PHE A 630 -22.30 18.61 1.48
CA PHE A 630 -23.07 19.21 0.41
C PHE A 630 -23.64 20.57 0.79
N THR A 631 -24.17 20.71 2.02
CA THR A 631 -25.00 21.86 2.44
C THR A 631 -24.28 22.86 3.35
N GLN A 632 -23.26 22.42 4.09
CA GLN A 632 -22.64 23.19 5.17
C GLN A 632 -21.10 23.13 5.13
N PRO A 633 -20.45 23.48 4.00
CA PRO A 633 -18.99 23.59 3.97
C PRO A 633 -18.56 24.66 4.98
N ARG A 634 -17.62 24.29 5.86
CA ARG A 634 -17.14 25.17 6.91
C ARG A 634 -16.03 26.09 6.40
N ARG A 635 -16.02 27.33 6.89
CA ARG A 635 -14.87 28.23 6.80
C ARG A 635 -14.02 28.11 8.07
N ASP A 636 -12.71 27.92 7.91
CA ASP A 636 -11.76 27.95 9.01
C ASP A 636 -10.43 28.55 8.53
N ASP A 637 -10.24 29.84 8.80
CA ASP A 637 -9.06 30.57 8.32
C ASP A 637 -7.77 30.06 8.97
N ALA A 638 -7.83 29.55 10.19
CA ALA A 638 -6.69 28.98 10.90
C ALA A 638 -6.23 27.66 10.26
N ALA A 639 -7.18 26.76 9.99
CA ALA A 639 -6.90 25.50 9.30
C ALA A 639 -6.39 25.72 7.87
N PHE A 640 -6.94 26.72 7.17
CA PHE A 640 -6.48 27.07 5.84
C PHE A 640 -5.06 27.66 5.84
N ALA A 641 -4.73 28.55 6.79
CA ALA A 641 -3.38 29.04 6.96
C ALA A 641 -2.38 27.91 7.24
N SER A 642 -2.75 26.96 8.10
CA SER A 642 -1.96 25.75 8.35
C SER A 642 -1.74 24.92 7.07
N LEU A 643 -2.78 24.71 6.26
CA LEU A 643 -2.69 24.04 4.96
C LEU A 643 -1.72 24.77 4.03
N MET A 644 -1.85 26.09 3.91
CA MET A 644 -0.99 26.92 3.05
C MET A 644 0.48 26.84 3.47
N ASN A 645 0.75 26.91 4.77
CA ASN A 645 2.11 26.79 5.30
C ASN A 645 2.73 25.40 4.99
N ARG A 646 1.96 24.34 5.12
CA ARG A 646 2.41 22.99 4.74
C ARG A 646 2.68 22.87 3.24
N GLN A 647 1.81 23.43 2.39
CA GLN A 647 2.01 23.43 0.93
C GLN A 647 3.25 24.22 0.51
N ARG A 648 3.48 25.41 1.08
CA ARG A 648 4.69 26.20 0.83
C ARG A 648 5.95 25.44 1.20
N ALA A 649 5.97 24.82 2.38
CA ALA A 649 7.11 24.03 2.83
C ALA A 649 7.38 22.82 1.93
N PHE A 650 6.34 22.13 1.45
CA PHE A 650 6.47 21.03 0.49
C PHE A 650 7.07 21.52 -0.84
N LEU A 651 6.60 22.68 -1.36
CA LEU A 651 7.07 23.21 -2.63
C LEU A 651 8.50 23.76 -2.58
N ALA A 652 8.99 24.19 -1.42
CA ALA A 652 10.30 24.81 -1.27
C ALA A 652 11.47 23.96 -1.83
N ASN A 653 11.36 22.64 -1.78
CA ASN A 653 12.39 21.72 -2.27
C ASN A 653 11.83 20.59 -3.15
N ARG A 654 10.63 20.75 -3.73
CA ARG A 654 10.04 19.67 -4.53
C ARG A 654 10.92 19.23 -5.71
N ASN A 655 11.67 20.18 -6.28
CA ASN A 655 12.55 19.92 -7.43
C ASN A 655 13.92 19.34 -7.03
N ALA A 656 14.15 19.02 -5.75
CA ALA A 656 15.33 18.24 -5.34
C ALA A 656 15.33 16.84 -6.00
N SER A 657 14.17 16.24 -6.18
CA SER A 657 14.04 14.94 -6.83
C SER A 657 14.01 15.08 -8.36
N PRO A 658 14.94 14.49 -9.11
CA PRO A 658 14.94 14.49 -10.58
C PRO A 658 13.65 13.90 -11.18
N LYS A 659 13.02 12.97 -10.48
CA LYS A 659 11.75 12.37 -10.89
C LYS A 659 10.59 13.37 -10.93
N VAL A 660 10.62 14.40 -10.10
CA VAL A 660 9.63 15.49 -10.14
C VAL A 660 9.76 16.28 -11.43
N ASP A 661 10.98 16.70 -11.77
CA ASP A 661 11.27 17.43 -13.02
C ASP A 661 10.91 16.59 -14.25
N TYR A 662 11.18 15.28 -14.20
CA TYR A 662 10.80 14.35 -15.27
C TYR A 662 9.27 14.27 -15.46
N ASN A 663 8.51 14.13 -14.40
CA ASN A 663 7.05 14.08 -14.46
C ASN A 663 6.43 15.42 -14.89
N ASP A 664 7.01 16.55 -14.48
CA ASP A 664 6.57 17.86 -14.91
C ASP A 664 6.84 18.09 -16.40
N SER A 665 8.01 17.64 -16.88
CA SER A 665 8.37 17.67 -18.32
C SER A 665 7.41 16.80 -19.14
N ILE A 666 7.08 15.60 -18.68
CA ILE A 666 6.09 14.73 -19.34
C ILE A 666 4.76 15.49 -19.49
N ARG A 667 4.23 16.06 -18.41
CA ARG A 667 2.95 16.79 -18.46
C ARG A 667 3.00 17.98 -19.41
N ALA A 668 4.05 18.79 -19.28
CA ALA A 668 4.22 19.96 -20.16
C ALA A 668 4.26 19.58 -21.64
N ILE A 669 5.02 18.54 -21.99
CA ILE A 669 5.19 18.07 -23.36
C ILE A 669 3.90 17.44 -23.88
N LEU A 670 3.32 16.51 -23.15
CA LEU A 670 2.12 15.79 -23.60
C LEU A 670 0.92 16.69 -23.82
N TYR A 671 0.77 17.74 -23.02
CA TYR A 671 -0.37 18.66 -23.08
C TYR A 671 -0.02 20.02 -23.69
N GLY A 672 1.12 20.14 -24.40
CA GLY A 672 1.49 21.38 -25.10
C GLY A 672 1.58 22.59 -24.19
N HIS A 673 2.15 22.41 -22.98
CA HIS A 673 2.24 23.47 -21.95
C HIS A 673 0.90 24.06 -21.53
N ASN A 674 -0.18 23.28 -21.58
CA ASN A 674 -1.50 23.72 -21.14
C ASN A 674 -1.45 24.12 -19.64
N PRO A 675 -1.85 25.36 -19.27
CA PRO A 675 -1.73 25.86 -17.89
C PRO A 675 -2.58 25.06 -16.89
N ARG A 676 -3.62 24.36 -17.32
CA ARG A 676 -4.50 23.56 -16.44
C ARG A 676 -3.84 22.28 -15.90
N VAL A 677 -2.76 21.83 -16.52
CA VAL A 677 -1.96 20.68 -16.05
C VAL A 677 -0.58 21.08 -15.57
N ALA A 678 -0.27 22.37 -15.55
CA ALA A 678 0.98 22.88 -15.03
C ALA A 678 1.16 22.49 -13.54
N PRO A 679 2.40 22.23 -13.10
CA PRO A 679 2.65 21.95 -11.71
C PRO A 679 2.32 23.14 -10.82
N VAL A 680 1.83 22.88 -9.62
CA VAL A 680 1.70 23.91 -8.58
C VAL A 680 3.09 24.33 -8.14
N VAL A 681 3.35 25.64 -8.18
CA VAL A 681 4.60 26.26 -7.75
C VAL A 681 4.30 27.34 -6.71
N GLN A 682 5.33 27.93 -6.12
CA GLN A 682 5.16 28.92 -5.05
C GLN A 682 4.31 30.11 -5.51
N GLU A 683 4.55 30.61 -6.73
CA GLU A 683 3.81 31.72 -7.32
C GLU A 683 2.33 31.38 -7.58
N THR A 684 2.01 30.10 -7.75
CA THR A 684 0.63 29.62 -7.83
C THR A 684 -0.06 29.75 -6.49
N LEU A 685 0.61 29.33 -5.40
CA LEU A 685 0.06 29.42 -4.05
C LEU A 685 -0.18 30.88 -3.61
N ASP A 686 0.65 31.82 -4.04
CA ASP A 686 0.50 33.23 -3.67
C ASP A 686 -0.75 33.90 -4.28
N LYS A 687 -1.36 33.25 -5.29
CA LYS A 687 -2.58 33.71 -5.97
C LYS A 687 -3.84 32.97 -5.48
N VAL A 688 -3.70 32.02 -4.56
CA VAL A 688 -4.85 31.26 -4.05
C VAL A 688 -5.72 32.16 -3.17
N SER A 689 -7.03 32.12 -3.42
CA SER A 689 -8.05 32.80 -2.61
C SER A 689 -8.95 31.78 -1.91
N TYR A 690 -8.99 31.81 -0.57
CA TYR A 690 -9.87 30.94 0.20
C TYR A 690 -11.35 31.24 -0.02
N ASP A 691 -11.70 32.53 -0.18
CA ASP A 691 -13.07 32.93 -0.53
C ASP A 691 -13.50 32.30 -1.84
N ARG A 692 -12.64 32.38 -2.86
CA ARG A 692 -12.93 31.83 -4.19
C ARG A 692 -13.03 30.29 -4.17
N ILE A 693 -12.19 29.61 -3.39
CA ILE A 693 -12.31 28.15 -3.16
C ILE A 693 -13.70 27.81 -2.62
N LEU A 694 -14.15 28.52 -1.59
CA LEU A 694 -15.45 28.26 -0.98
C LEU A 694 -16.63 28.61 -1.90
N GLU A 695 -16.51 29.65 -2.72
CA GLU A 695 -17.50 30.01 -3.76
C GLU A 695 -17.62 28.88 -4.79
N ILE A 696 -16.49 28.49 -5.42
CA ILE A 696 -16.46 27.42 -6.42
C ILE A 696 -17.04 26.13 -5.82
N TYR A 697 -16.66 25.78 -4.59
CA TYR A 697 -17.18 24.58 -3.93
C TYR A 697 -18.71 24.65 -3.78
N LYS A 698 -19.25 25.76 -3.28
CA LYS A 698 -20.70 25.94 -3.10
C LYS A 698 -21.46 25.89 -4.42
N GLU A 699 -20.89 26.47 -5.49
CA GLU A 699 -21.48 26.41 -6.83
C GLU A 699 -21.53 24.95 -7.33
N ARG A 700 -20.47 24.17 -7.15
CA ARG A 700 -20.39 22.77 -7.61
C ARG A 700 -21.34 21.85 -6.83
N PHE A 701 -21.62 22.16 -5.57
CA PHE A 701 -22.53 21.39 -4.72
C PHE A 701 -23.86 22.13 -4.46
N SER A 702 -24.39 22.80 -5.48
CA SER A 702 -25.65 23.57 -5.40
C SER A 702 -26.85 22.90 -6.06
N ASP A 703 -26.65 21.87 -6.90
CA ASP A 703 -27.69 21.23 -7.69
C ASP A 703 -27.71 19.71 -7.57
N ALA A 704 -28.48 19.20 -6.62
CA ALA A 704 -28.62 17.77 -6.40
C ALA A 704 -29.26 17.02 -7.58
N ALA A 705 -30.06 17.68 -8.41
CA ALA A 705 -30.67 17.06 -9.59
C ALA A 705 -29.64 16.67 -10.67
N ASN A 706 -28.46 17.31 -10.65
CA ASN A 706 -27.34 16.98 -11.55
C ASN A 706 -26.57 15.73 -11.09
N PHE A 707 -26.74 15.27 -9.82
CA PHE A 707 -25.99 14.15 -9.30
C PHE A 707 -26.64 12.80 -9.64
N LYS A 708 -25.81 11.88 -10.11
CA LYS A 708 -26.05 10.44 -10.17
C LYS A 708 -25.38 9.82 -8.95
N THR A 709 -26.11 8.99 -8.23
CA THR A 709 -25.59 8.37 -6.97
C THR A 709 -25.61 6.87 -7.11
N VAL A 710 -24.50 6.20 -6.82
CA VAL A 710 -24.40 4.73 -6.78
C VAL A 710 -24.16 4.30 -5.34
N ILE A 711 -24.94 3.33 -4.86
CA ILE A 711 -24.82 2.74 -3.51
C ILE A 711 -24.78 1.22 -3.64
N ILE A 712 -23.72 0.61 -3.16
CA ILE A 712 -23.52 -0.85 -3.23
C ILE A 712 -23.07 -1.35 -1.85
N GLY A 713 -23.57 -2.50 -1.43
CA GLY A 713 -23.12 -3.15 -0.21
C GLY A 713 -24.20 -3.95 0.49
N ASN A 714 -23.89 -4.36 1.73
CA ASN A 714 -24.77 -5.20 2.55
C ASN A 714 -25.69 -4.33 3.45
N PHE A 715 -26.58 -3.57 2.84
CA PHE A 715 -27.51 -2.69 3.55
C PHE A 715 -28.91 -3.30 3.70
N ASP A 716 -29.67 -2.84 4.70
CA ASP A 716 -31.10 -3.03 4.74
C ASP A 716 -31.80 -2.00 3.82
N GLU A 717 -32.69 -2.47 2.94
CA GLU A 717 -33.33 -1.61 1.92
C GLU A 717 -34.26 -0.57 2.56
N GLN A 718 -34.97 -0.92 3.64
CA GLN A 718 -35.89 -0.02 4.31
C GLN A 718 -35.13 1.08 5.05
N GLU A 719 -34.03 0.72 5.72
CA GLU A 719 -33.14 1.68 6.35
C GLU A 719 -32.51 2.60 5.30
N LEU A 720 -31.99 2.05 4.20
CA LEU A 720 -31.42 2.83 3.11
C LEU A 720 -32.43 3.84 2.56
N ASN A 721 -33.67 3.40 2.25
CA ASN A 721 -34.72 4.29 1.72
C ASN A 721 -35.05 5.40 2.71
N THR A 722 -35.06 5.12 4.01
CA THR A 722 -35.24 6.12 5.06
C THR A 722 -34.13 7.17 5.03
N LEU A 723 -32.88 6.75 4.94
CA LEU A 723 -31.70 7.62 4.87
C LEU A 723 -31.67 8.46 3.58
N LEU A 724 -32.04 7.86 2.45
CA LEU A 724 -32.18 8.58 1.17
C LEU A 724 -33.22 9.72 1.29
N CYS A 725 -34.38 9.44 1.82
CA CYS A 725 -35.43 10.45 2.05
C CYS A 725 -34.99 11.53 3.02
N GLN A 726 -34.27 11.15 4.10
CA GLN A 726 -33.88 12.05 5.18
C GLN A 726 -32.73 12.97 4.82
N TYR A 727 -31.75 12.51 4.01
CA TYR A 727 -30.52 13.25 3.79
C TYR A 727 -30.23 13.60 2.32
N LEU A 728 -30.53 12.72 1.36
CA LEU A 728 -30.24 13.02 -0.05
C LEU A 728 -31.40 13.69 -0.80
N ALA A 729 -32.64 13.27 -0.53
CA ALA A 729 -33.82 13.82 -1.20
C ALA A 729 -34.15 15.29 -0.79
N VAL A 730 -33.46 15.78 0.24
CA VAL A 730 -33.64 17.16 0.79
C VAL A 730 -32.49 18.09 0.37
N LEU A 731 -31.47 17.58 -0.34
CA LEU A 731 -30.40 18.41 -0.87
C LEU A 731 -30.95 19.44 -1.88
N PRO A 732 -30.40 20.65 -1.88
CA PRO A 732 -30.86 21.71 -2.80
C PRO A 732 -30.71 21.28 -4.26
N ALA A 733 -31.68 21.65 -5.08
CA ALA A 733 -31.68 21.37 -6.52
C ALA A 733 -32.09 22.60 -7.31
N THR A 734 -31.34 22.92 -8.35
CA THR A 734 -31.59 24.04 -9.24
C THR A 734 -31.99 23.60 -10.65
N ASN A 735 -31.89 22.31 -10.96
CA ASN A 735 -32.21 21.66 -12.24
C ASN A 735 -31.47 22.28 -13.44
N LYS A 736 -30.21 22.68 -13.24
CA LYS A 736 -29.38 23.27 -14.33
C LYS A 736 -28.82 22.24 -15.29
N HIS A 737 -28.61 20.98 -14.82
CA HIS A 737 -28.02 19.87 -15.59
C HIS A 737 -26.74 20.27 -16.33
N GLU A 738 -25.77 20.82 -15.60
CA GLU A 738 -24.49 21.26 -16.12
C GLU A 738 -23.71 20.08 -16.70
N GLN A 739 -22.94 20.34 -17.76
CA GLN A 739 -22.02 19.39 -18.36
C GLN A 739 -20.60 19.96 -18.37
N ALA A 740 -19.59 19.10 -18.45
CA ALA A 740 -18.21 19.54 -18.56
C ALA A 740 -18.00 20.38 -19.85
N ASN A 741 -17.24 21.45 -19.74
CA ASN A 741 -16.78 22.22 -20.89
C ASN A 741 -15.54 21.56 -21.50
N GLU A 742 -15.71 20.74 -22.52
CA GLU A 742 -14.60 19.98 -23.13
C GLU A 742 -13.49 20.88 -23.70
N ALA A 743 -13.77 22.14 -24.05
CA ALA A 743 -12.73 23.10 -24.45
C ALA A 743 -11.72 23.40 -23.36
N ASN A 744 -12.10 23.22 -22.09
CA ASN A 744 -11.25 23.44 -20.93
C ASN A 744 -10.68 22.12 -20.37
N VAL A 745 -10.94 21.00 -20.99
CA VAL A 745 -10.36 19.69 -20.62
C VAL A 745 -9.03 19.51 -21.36
N PRO A 746 -7.90 19.37 -20.65
CA PRO A 746 -6.60 19.19 -21.30
C PRO A 746 -6.58 17.90 -22.13
N GLN A 747 -6.12 18.01 -23.38
CA GLN A 747 -5.96 16.89 -24.31
C GLN A 747 -4.49 16.67 -24.65
N ILE A 748 -4.09 15.40 -24.82
CA ILE A 748 -2.73 15.08 -25.29
C ILE A 748 -2.58 15.60 -26.74
N ILE A 749 -1.49 16.34 -26.98
CA ILE A 749 -1.21 16.90 -28.32
C ILE A 749 -0.94 15.79 -29.34
N GLY A 750 -1.32 16.03 -30.60
CA GLY A 750 -0.99 15.12 -31.70
C GLY A 750 0.45 15.25 -32.17
N GLY A 751 0.87 14.31 -33.06
CA GLY A 751 2.15 14.35 -33.73
C GLY A 751 3.17 13.33 -33.19
N THR A 752 4.38 13.36 -33.77
CA THR A 752 5.50 12.50 -33.38
C THR A 752 6.66 13.37 -32.97
N ALA A 753 7.18 13.14 -31.77
CA ALA A 753 8.31 13.89 -31.20
C ALA A 753 9.11 13.02 -30.22
N VAL A 754 10.41 13.28 -30.15
CA VAL A 754 11.31 12.72 -29.14
C VAL A 754 11.94 13.88 -28.38
N HIS A 755 11.65 13.93 -27.09
CA HIS A 755 12.19 14.95 -26.18
C HIS A 755 13.19 14.31 -25.24
N LYS A 756 14.47 14.59 -25.44
CA LYS A 756 15.56 14.14 -24.55
C LYS A 756 16.13 15.31 -23.79
N PHE A 757 16.38 15.11 -22.52
CA PHE A 757 17.11 16.06 -21.69
C PHE A 757 17.96 15.32 -20.66
N CYS A 758 18.96 16.02 -20.12
CA CYS A 758 19.84 15.50 -19.09
C CYS A 758 19.57 16.17 -17.76
N LYS A 759 19.71 15.40 -16.68
CA LYS A 759 19.60 15.87 -15.32
C LYS A 759 20.60 15.15 -14.43
N LYS A 760 21.30 15.89 -13.59
CA LYS A 760 22.18 15.28 -12.59
C LYS A 760 21.37 14.44 -11.61
N GLN A 761 21.79 13.19 -11.44
CA GLN A 761 21.14 12.22 -10.54
C GLN A 761 22.18 11.63 -9.59
N ALA A 762 21.79 11.34 -8.35
CA ALA A 762 22.67 10.70 -7.37
C ALA A 762 23.03 9.26 -7.77
N THR A 763 22.12 8.56 -8.41
CA THR A 763 22.36 7.27 -9.08
C THR A 763 22.01 7.44 -10.55
N PRO A 764 22.98 7.24 -11.47
CA PRO A 764 22.73 7.42 -12.90
C PRO A 764 21.60 6.51 -13.40
N LEU A 765 20.58 7.08 -14.03
CA LEU A 765 19.42 6.37 -14.56
C LEU A 765 18.91 7.04 -15.84
N ALA A 766 18.57 6.24 -16.84
CA ALA A 766 17.72 6.64 -17.93
C ALA A 766 16.27 6.38 -17.55
N ASN A 767 15.41 7.40 -17.63
CA ASN A 767 13.96 7.27 -17.48
C ASN A 767 13.32 7.51 -18.84
N VAL A 768 12.59 6.57 -19.37
CA VAL A 768 11.97 6.62 -20.70
C VAL A 768 10.48 6.39 -20.58
N SER A 769 9.69 7.27 -21.20
CA SER A 769 8.24 7.11 -21.36
C SER A 769 7.83 7.41 -22.79
N ILE A 770 7.14 6.49 -23.42
CA ILE A 770 6.66 6.56 -24.80
C ILE A 770 5.13 6.53 -24.77
N TYR A 771 4.50 7.51 -25.38
CA TYR A 771 3.07 7.66 -25.45
C TYR A 771 2.59 7.59 -26.89
N TYR A 772 1.80 6.59 -27.22
CA TYR A 772 1.07 6.51 -28.48
C TYR A 772 -0.37 6.93 -28.23
N THR A 773 -0.96 7.72 -29.15
CA THR A 773 -2.38 8.04 -29.14
C THR A 773 -3.02 7.71 -30.46
N ALA A 774 -4.26 7.22 -30.45
CA ALA A 774 -4.99 6.88 -31.65
C ALA A 774 -6.49 7.07 -31.46
N ASP A 775 -7.21 7.41 -32.55
CA ASP A 775 -8.65 7.44 -32.51
C ASP A 775 -9.19 6.01 -32.45
N VAL A 776 -9.78 5.64 -31.32
CA VAL A 776 -10.33 4.30 -31.05
C VAL A 776 -11.75 4.45 -30.51
N PRO A 777 -12.74 3.72 -31.02
CA PRO A 777 -14.10 3.77 -30.50
C PRO A 777 -14.14 3.43 -29.02
N PHE A 778 -14.89 4.17 -28.22
CA PHE A 778 -15.12 3.86 -26.82
C PHE A 778 -16.12 2.69 -26.74
N SER A 779 -15.65 1.50 -26.42
CA SER A 779 -16.46 0.28 -26.34
C SER A 779 -15.77 -0.80 -25.52
N ALA A 780 -16.56 -1.73 -24.96
CA ALA A 780 -16.05 -2.90 -24.23
C ALA A 780 -15.08 -3.75 -25.09
N LYS A 781 -15.34 -3.86 -26.41
CA LYS A 781 -14.45 -4.58 -27.31
C LYS A 781 -13.10 -3.88 -27.46
N SER A 782 -13.08 -2.58 -27.66
CA SER A 782 -11.84 -1.80 -27.81
C SER A 782 -11.01 -1.79 -26.55
N ASP A 783 -11.66 -1.70 -25.39
CA ASP A 783 -11.01 -1.80 -24.09
C ASP A 783 -10.31 -3.16 -23.94
N LEU A 784 -11.01 -4.22 -24.25
CA LEU A 784 -10.46 -5.57 -24.18
C LEU A 784 -9.31 -5.81 -25.19
N GLU A 785 -9.43 -5.30 -26.42
CA GLU A 785 -8.36 -5.36 -27.43
C GLU A 785 -7.08 -4.64 -26.93
N LEU A 786 -7.23 -3.49 -26.27
CA LEU A 786 -6.13 -2.75 -25.67
C LEU A 786 -5.52 -3.49 -24.47
N ASP A 787 -6.33 -4.12 -23.61
CA ASP A 787 -5.80 -4.91 -22.48
C ASP A 787 -5.03 -6.16 -22.98
N PHE A 788 -5.50 -6.82 -24.03
CA PHE A 788 -4.75 -7.90 -24.69
C PHE A 788 -3.42 -7.40 -25.27
N LEU A 789 -3.44 -6.28 -25.99
CA LEU A 789 -2.21 -5.69 -26.55
C LEU A 789 -1.21 -5.33 -25.45
N LYS A 790 -1.65 -4.65 -24.40
CA LYS A 790 -0.84 -4.33 -23.20
C LYS A 790 -0.17 -5.58 -22.63
N ARG A 791 -0.93 -6.65 -22.43
CA ARG A 791 -0.42 -7.88 -21.82
C ARG A 791 0.52 -8.64 -22.72
N CYS A 792 0.22 -8.74 -24.01
CA CYS A 792 1.11 -9.37 -24.99
C CYS A 792 2.44 -8.60 -25.13
N LEU A 793 2.39 -7.26 -25.13
CA LEU A 793 3.59 -6.43 -25.08
C LEU A 793 4.39 -6.64 -23.80
N SER A 794 3.73 -6.70 -22.64
CA SER A 794 4.42 -6.94 -21.37
C SER A 794 5.18 -8.26 -21.36
N ILE A 795 4.59 -9.34 -21.93
CA ILE A 795 5.26 -10.63 -22.10
C ILE A 795 6.48 -10.47 -23.03
N ALA A 796 6.29 -9.85 -24.21
CA ALA A 796 7.34 -9.67 -25.18
C ALA A 796 8.52 -8.84 -24.63
N TYR A 797 8.26 -7.83 -23.82
CA TYR A 797 9.30 -7.02 -23.17
C TYR A 797 10.03 -7.78 -22.06
N THR A 798 9.32 -8.58 -21.27
CA THR A 798 9.96 -9.44 -20.27
C THR A 798 10.98 -10.35 -20.97
N ASP A 799 10.57 -11.04 -22.03
CA ASP A 799 11.42 -11.96 -22.74
C ASP A 799 12.63 -11.26 -23.40
N SER A 800 12.40 -10.15 -24.14
CA SER A 800 13.42 -9.53 -24.98
C SER A 800 14.34 -8.53 -24.26
N VAL A 801 13.84 -7.80 -23.25
CA VAL A 801 14.60 -6.72 -22.60
C VAL A 801 15.15 -7.14 -21.24
N ARG A 802 14.34 -7.86 -20.46
CA ARG A 802 14.77 -8.33 -19.14
C ARG A 802 15.56 -9.63 -19.24
N GLU A 803 15.00 -10.68 -19.83
CA GLU A 803 15.60 -12.03 -19.82
C GLU A 803 16.75 -12.18 -20.81
N GLU A 804 16.61 -11.69 -22.06
CA GLU A 804 17.68 -11.80 -23.05
C GLU A 804 18.81 -10.79 -22.84
N LYS A 805 18.45 -9.53 -22.49
CA LYS A 805 19.41 -8.44 -22.41
C LYS A 805 19.88 -8.15 -20.99
N GLY A 806 19.13 -8.51 -19.95
CA GLY A 806 19.41 -8.07 -18.58
C GLY A 806 19.51 -6.53 -18.49
N GLY A 807 18.74 -5.80 -19.29
CA GLY A 807 18.94 -4.38 -19.53
C GLY A 807 18.03 -3.46 -18.73
N THR A 808 17.03 -4.02 -18.08
CA THR A 808 16.11 -3.31 -17.20
C THR A 808 15.51 -4.27 -16.20
N TYR A 809 15.10 -3.75 -15.05
CA TYR A 809 14.31 -4.52 -14.10
C TYR A 809 12.92 -4.88 -14.67
N GLY A 810 12.34 -4.00 -15.49
CA GLY A 810 11.07 -4.26 -16.17
C GLY A 810 10.61 -3.12 -17.08
N VAL A 811 9.72 -3.46 -18.00
CA VAL A 811 9.02 -2.51 -18.86
C VAL A 811 7.54 -2.48 -18.50
N SER A 812 7.02 -1.32 -18.12
CA SER A 812 5.60 -1.12 -17.84
C SER A 812 4.86 -0.75 -19.12
N VAL A 813 3.71 -1.38 -19.33
CA VAL A 813 2.79 -1.02 -20.40
C VAL A 813 1.44 -0.72 -19.78
N ASP A 814 0.89 0.47 -20.06
CA ASP A 814 -0.44 0.90 -19.60
C ASP A 814 -1.24 1.47 -20.78
N PHE A 815 -2.56 1.45 -20.67
CA PHE A 815 -3.42 2.10 -21.64
C PHE A 815 -4.55 2.88 -20.95
N GLY A 816 -5.10 3.85 -21.67
CA GLY A 816 -6.33 4.53 -21.35
C GLY A 816 -7.23 4.58 -22.57
N LEU A 817 -8.52 4.48 -22.34
CA LEU A 817 -9.55 4.68 -23.37
C LEU A 817 -10.48 5.80 -22.88
N ASP A 818 -10.55 6.90 -23.60
CA ASP A 818 -11.36 8.08 -23.25
C ASP A 818 -12.49 8.26 -24.26
N LYS A 819 -13.71 8.49 -23.75
CA LYS A 819 -14.89 8.77 -24.57
C LYS A 819 -14.79 10.17 -25.19
N GLY A 820 -14.51 11.21 -24.40
CA GLY A 820 -14.38 12.61 -24.80
C GLY A 820 -15.28 13.04 -25.96
N ASP A 821 -15.03 14.22 -26.55
CA ASP A 821 -15.68 14.64 -27.81
C ASP A 821 -15.24 13.78 -29.01
N LYS A 822 -14.00 13.28 -28.93
CA LYS A 822 -13.40 12.36 -29.90
C LYS A 822 -12.81 11.18 -29.17
N PRO A 823 -13.45 10.01 -29.25
CA PRO A 823 -12.93 8.82 -28.56
C PRO A 823 -11.50 8.49 -28.97
N ASN A 824 -10.64 8.32 -28.02
CA ASN A 824 -9.24 8.02 -28.26
C ASN A 824 -8.66 7.03 -27.24
N ALA A 825 -7.62 6.33 -27.67
CA ALA A 825 -6.81 5.50 -26.80
C ALA A 825 -5.40 6.09 -26.63
N THR A 826 -4.86 5.93 -25.44
CA THR A 826 -3.45 6.19 -25.12
C THR A 826 -2.78 4.87 -24.73
N LEU A 827 -1.68 4.50 -25.39
CA LEU A 827 -0.81 3.40 -24.98
C LEU A 827 0.48 4.01 -24.45
N LYS A 828 0.78 3.75 -23.18
CA LYS A 828 1.99 4.20 -22.50
C LYS A 828 2.95 3.03 -22.30
N ILE A 829 4.21 3.20 -22.71
CA ILE A 829 5.29 2.26 -22.45
C ILE A 829 6.36 3.01 -21.68
N SER A 830 6.82 2.48 -20.53
CA SER A 830 7.86 3.12 -19.73
C SER A 830 8.83 2.11 -19.13
N TYR A 831 10.11 2.49 -19.08
CA TYR A 831 11.17 1.69 -18.49
C TYR A 831 12.30 2.56 -17.94
N ASN A 832 13.11 1.95 -17.08
CA ASN A 832 14.35 2.53 -16.57
C ASN A 832 15.52 1.62 -16.95
N ALA A 833 16.69 2.20 -17.19
CA ALA A 833 17.91 1.45 -17.53
C ALA A 833 19.17 2.24 -17.19
N ASP A 834 20.33 1.59 -17.31
CA ASP A 834 21.60 2.30 -17.36
C ASP A 834 21.60 3.30 -18.53
N PRO A 835 21.99 4.58 -18.32
CA PRO A 835 22.03 5.57 -19.39
C PRO A 835 22.86 5.14 -20.61
N SER A 836 23.94 4.38 -20.40
CA SER A 836 24.80 3.87 -21.48
C SER A 836 24.13 2.81 -22.37
N ARG A 837 23.06 2.19 -21.87
CA ARG A 837 22.32 1.14 -22.57
C ARG A 837 21.04 1.63 -23.28
N TYR A 838 20.71 2.90 -23.11
CA TYR A 838 19.52 3.49 -23.75
C TYR A 838 19.48 3.23 -25.27
N ASP A 839 20.60 3.47 -25.97
CA ASP A 839 20.68 3.32 -27.44
C ASP A 839 20.58 1.87 -27.89
N GLU A 840 20.93 0.90 -27.05
CA GLU A 840 20.71 -0.54 -27.29
C GLU A 840 19.25 -0.94 -27.09
N LEU A 841 18.65 -0.49 -25.98
CA LEU A 841 17.36 -1.01 -25.52
C LEU A 841 16.18 -0.32 -26.18
N ASN A 842 16.24 1.00 -26.38
CA ASN A 842 15.10 1.76 -26.90
C ASN A 842 14.60 1.27 -28.28
N PRO A 843 15.46 0.91 -29.25
CA PRO A 843 15.02 0.30 -30.50
C PRO A 843 14.24 -1.02 -30.29
N ILE A 844 14.61 -1.83 -29.32
CA ILE A 844 13.91 -3.10 -28.99
C ILE A 844 12.49 -2.81 -28.50
N ILE A 845 12.33 -1.75 -27.68
CA ILE A 845 11.01 -1.33 -27.19
C ILE A 845 10.07 -1.00 -28.38
N TYR A 846 10.52 -0.18 -29.32
CA TYR A 846 9.75 0.14 -30.53
C TYR A 846 9.47 -1.08 -31.40
N GLN A 847 10.45 -1.97 -31.51
CA GLN A 847 10.38 -3.16 -32.38
C GLN A 847 9.27 -4.13 -31.92
N GLN A 848 9.01 -4.29 -30.61
CA GLN A 848 8.00 -5.26 -30.16
C GLN A 848 6.58 -4.84 -30.56
N LEU A 849 6.24 -3.56 -30.45
CA LEU A 849 4.94 -3.08 -30.93
C LEU A 849 4.81 -3.25 -32.45
N GLN A 850 5.89 -2.95 -33.22
CA GLN A 850 5.94 -3.16 -34.67
C GLN A 850 5.81 -4.65 -35.02
N ASN A 851 6.44 -5.53 -34.26
CA ASN A 851 6.34 -6.98 -34.44
C ASN A 851 4.90 -7.48 -34.28
N ILE A 852 4.19 -7.02 -33.22
CA ILE A 852 2.78 -7.38 -33.02
C ILE A 852 1.92 -6.82 -34.17
N ALA A 853 2.16 -5.59 -34.58
CA ALA A 853 1.42 -4.99 -35.71
C ALA A 853 1.66 -5.72 -37.04
N LYS A 854 2.86 -6.24 -37.28
CA LYS A 854 3.20 -6.94 -38.53
C LYS A 854 2.77 -8.41 -38.51
N ASN A 855 3.01 -9.12 -37.42
CA ASN A 855 2.93 -10.58 -37.37
C ASN A 855 1.80 -11.09 -36.46
N GLY A 856 1.15 -10.21 -35.69
CA GLY A 856 0.28 -10.57 -34.58
C GLY A 856 1.06 -11.02 -33.34
N PRO A 857 0.42 -11.08 -32.16
CA PRO A 857 1.00 -11.65 -30.95
C PRO A 857 1.19 -13.17 -31.08
N LEU A 858 2.13 -13.74 -30.32
CA LEU A 858 2.32 -15.19 -30.27
C LEU A 858 1.05 -15.88 -29.73
N ALA A 859 0.73 -17.06 -30.31
CA ALA A 859 -0.42 -17.86 -29.84
C ALA A 859 -0.31 -18.23 -28.35
N SER A 860 0.90 -18.55 -27.89
CA SER A 860 1.18 -18.85 -26.49
C SER A 860 0.92 -17.63 -25.56
N SER A 861 1.22 -16.42 -26.03
CA SER A 861 0.90 -15.20 -25.27
C SER A 861 -0.60 -14.95 -25.19
N MET A 862 -1.33 -15.17 -26.30
CA MET A 862 -2.78 -15.09 -26.31
C MET A 862 -3.43 -16.05 -25.32
N ASP A 863 -2.99 -17.31 -25.29
CA ASP A 863 -3.53 -18.32 -24.37
C ASP A 863 -3.28 -17.94 -22.91
N LYS A 864 -2.06 -17.48 -22.56
CA LYS A 864 -1.73 -17.00 -21.22
C LYS A 864 -2.63 -15.83 -20.80
N VAL A 865 -2.84 -14.86 -21.69
CA VAL A 865 -3.69 -13.69 -21.43
C VAL A 865 -5.14 -14.10 -21.20
N LYS A 866 -5.69 -14.97 -22.03
CA LYS A 866 -7.07 -15.49 -21.86
C LYS A 866 -7.25 -16.18 -20.51
N GLN A 867 -6.36 -17.10 -20.13
CA GLN A 867 -6.42 -17.79 -18.85
C GLN A 867 -6.36 -16.81 -17.67
N TYR A 868 -5.48 -15.82 -17.74
CA TYR A 868 -5.37 -14.79 -16.71
C TYR A 868 -6.64 -13.95 -16.58
N LEU A 869 -7.19 -13.45 -17.69
CA LEU A 869 -8.36 -12.57 -17.69
C LEU A 869 -9.63 -13.26 -17.20
N VAL A 870 -9.88 -14.50 -17.62
CA VAL A 870 -11.03 -15.28 -17.14
C VAL A 870 -10.92 -15.50 -15.61
N LYS A 871 -9.72 -15.81 -15.09
CA LYS A 871 -9.50 -15.95 -13.65
C LYS A 871 -9.72 -14.61 -12.94
N GLN A 872 -9.16 -13.53 -13.45
CA GLN A 872 -9.28 -12.20 -12.87
C GLN A 872 -10.75 -11.75 -12.81
N TYR A 873 -11.51 -11.98 -13.88
CA TYR A 873 -12.95 -11.69 -13.91
C TYR A 873 -13.71 -12.41 -12.79
N ALA A 874 -13.47 -13.70 -12.62
CA ALA A 874 -14.13 -14.49 -11.56
C ALA A 874 -13.84 -13.94 -10.15
N GLN A 875 -12.64 -13.36 -9.92
CA GLN A 875 -12.28 -12.72 -8.65
C GLN A 875 -12.85 -11.29 -8.51
N ALA A 876 -13.03 -10.58 -9.62
CA ALA A 876 -13.55 -9.21 -9.64
C ALA A 876 -15.09 -9.19 -9.49
N ALA A 877 -15.80 -10.07 -10.17
CA ALA A 877 -17.26 -10.10 -10.23
C ALA A 877 -17.94 -10.35 -8.86
N ILE A 878 -17.18 -10.76 -7.85
CA ILE A 878 -17.64 -10.91 -6.46
C ILE A 878 -17.14 -9.77 -5.55
N THR A 879 -16.95 -8.58 -6.10
CA THR A 879 -16.54 -7.39 -5.34
C THR A 879 -17.48 -6.21 -5.61
N ASN A 880 -17.69 -5.36 -4.60
CA ASN A 880 -18.48 -4.15 -4.74
C ASN A 880 -17.85 -3.15 -5.71
N ASP A 881 -16.52 -3.05 -5.72
CA ASP A 881 -15.77 -2.13 -6.59
C ASP A 881 -15.98 -2.45 -8.07
N TYR A 882 -15.99 -3.74 -8.44
CA TYR A 882 -16.25 -4.13 -9.83
C TYR A 882 -17.61 -3.65 -10.31
N TRP A 883 -18.66 -3.90 -9.55
CA TRP A 883 -20.03 -3.49 -9.94
C TRP A 883 -20.22 -1.96 -9.87
N SER A 884 -19.48 -1.28 -8.98
CA SER A 884 -19.42 0.18 -8.98
C SER A 884 -18.82 0.73 -10.27
N TYR A 885 -17.74 0.09 -10.76
CA TYR A 885 -17.11 0.44 -12.04
C TYR A 885 -18.06 0.19 -13.23
N ILE A 886 -18.66 -0.99 -13.32
CA ILE A 886 -19.56 -1.38 -14.42
C ILE A 886 -20.77 -0.43 -14.50
N ILE A 887 -21.49 -0.25 -13.39
CA ILE A 887 -22.69 0.60 -13.40
C ILE A 887 -22.34 2.05 -13.68
N TRP A 888 -21.17 2.51 -13.23
CA TRP A 888 -20.74 3.87 -13.48
C TRP A 888 -20.59 4.16 -14.99
N HIS A 889 -19.87 3.32 -15.71
CA HIS A 889 -19.69 3.47 -17.15
C HIS A 889 -21.00 3.30 -17.93
N GLU A 890 -21.91 2.50 -17.43
CA GLU A 890 -23.21 2.34 -18.04
C GLU A 890 -24.09 3.60 -17.90
N ILE A 891 -24.16 4.20 -16.71
CA ILE A 891 -25.01 5.39 -16.47
C ILE A 891 -24.37 6.69 -16.95
N ASP A 892 -23.06 6.75 -17.14
CA ASP A 892 -22.32 7.96 -17.55
C ASP A 892 -21.92 7.89 -19.02
N ASP A 893 -21.37 6.77 -19.45
CA ASP A 893 -20.82 6.57 -20.78
C ASP A 893 -21.76 5.79 -21.73
N ASP A 894 -22.91 5.30 -21.26
CA ASP A 894 -23.83 4.41 -21.99
C ASP A 894 -23.08 3.15 -22.53
N THR A 895 -22.13 2.62 -21.75
CA THR A 895 -21.29 1.50 -22.15
C THR A 895 -21.23 0.43 -21.05
N ASP A 896 -21.69 -0.77 -21.40
CA ASP A 896 -21.63 -1.94 -20.53
C ASP A 896 -20.33 -2.71 -20.76
N PHE A 897 -19.37 -2.58 -19.85
CA PHE A 897 -18.08 -3.29 -19.91
C PHE A 897 -18.16 -4.75 -19.43
N ASP A 898 -19.27 -5.16 -18.81
CA ASP A 898 -19.49 -6.56 -18.39
C ASP A 898 -20.14 -7.41 -19.47
N ILE A 899 -20.67 -6.80 -20.53
CA ILE A 899 -21.45 -7.49 -21.56
C ILE A 899 -20.68 -8.67 -22.17
N ASN A 900 -21.12 -9.90 -21.87
CA ASN A 900 -20.49 -11.12 -22.39
C ASN A 900 -18.97 -11.19 -22.20
N TYR A 901 -18.41 -10.59 -21.13
CA TYR A 901 -16.97 -10.41 -20.93
C TYR A 901 -16.17 -11.71 -21.17
N CYS A 902 -16.48 -12.79 -20.46
CA CYS A 902 -15.77 -14.07 -20.63
C CYS A 902 -15.88 -14.64 -22.05
N LYS A 903 -17.01 -14.41 -22.74
CA LYS A 903 -17.15 -14.83 -24.13
C LYS A 903 -16.25 -14.00 -25.03
N MET A 904 -16.24 -12.68 -24.86
CA MET A 904 -15.35 -11.79 -25.63
C MET A 904 -13.88 -12.12 -25.41
N VAL A 905 -13.46 -12.42 -24.16
CA VAL A 905 -12.10 -12.86 -23.86
C VAL A 905 -11.74 -14.13 -24.62
N ASN A 906 -12.62 -15.14 -24.62
CA ASN A 906 -12.36 -16.40 -25.31
C ASN A 906 -12.36 -16.26 -26.85
N ASP A 907 -13.22 -15.40 -27.39
CA ASP A 907 -13.36 -15.15 -28.82
C ASP A 907 -12.23 -14.22 -29.37
N MET A 908 -11.50 -13.50 -28.52
CA MET A 908 -10.44 -12.60 -28.95
C MET A 908 -9.37 -13.33 -29.76
N THR A 909 -9.06 -12.83 -30.93
CA THR A 909 -8.10 -13.44 -31.86
C THR A 909 -6.78 -12.65 -31.91
N ALA A 910 -5.71 -13.31 -32.37
CA ALA A 910 -4.45 -12.63 -32.62
C ALA A 910 -4.60 -11.50 -33.67
N SER A 911 -5.53 -11.67 -34.61
CA SER A 911 -5.84 -10.65 -35.63
C SER A 911 -6.48 -9.40 -35.02
N ASP A 912 -7.36 -9.52 -34.02
CA ASP A 912 -7.95 -8.36 -33.35
C ASP A 912 -6.87 -7.52 -32.68
N VAL A 913 -5.97 -8.15 -31.93
CA VAL A 913 -4.84 -7.49 -31.25
C VAL A 913 -3.85 -6.89 -32.26
N GLN A 914 -3.57 -7.60 -33.36
CA GLN A 914 -2.74 -7.10 -34.46
C GLN A 914 -3.35 -5.84 -35.08
N HIS A 915 -4.66 -5.82 -35.39
CA HIS A 915 -5.36 -4.67 -35.95
C HIS A 915 -5.33 -3.46 -34.97
N MET A 916 -5.46 -3.70 -33.65
CA MET A 916 -5.32 -2.64 -32.65
C MET A 916 -3.91 -2.04 -32.66
N ALA A 917 -2.86 -2.87 -32.70
CA ALA A 917 -1.48 -2.40 -32.81
C ALA A 917 -1.23 -1.62 -34.11
N GLN A 918 -1.78 -2.10 -35.26
CA GLN A 918 -1.72 -1.39 -36.54
C GLN A 918 -2.42 -0.03 -36.47
N ARG A 919 -3.60 0.06 -35.86
CA ARG A 919 -4.33 1.30 -35.68
C ARG A 919 -3.54 2.32 -34.88
N ILE A 920 -2.92 1.91 -33.78
CA ILE A 920 -2.07 2.76 -32.93
C ILE A 920 -0.88 3.30 -33.73
N LEU A 921 -0.19 2.46 -34.49
CA LEU A 921 0.97 2.89 -35.29
C LEU A 921 0.57 3.74 -36.50
N ALA A 922 -0.58 3.44 -37.16
CA ALA A 922 -1.10 4.18 -38.31
C ALA A 922 -1.51 5.62 -37.95
N ALA A 923 -1.83 5.90 -36.70
CA ALA A 923 -2.17 7.24 -36.22
C ALA A 923 -0.99 8.22 -36.32
N LYS A 924 0.25 7.73 -36.36
CA LYS A 924 1.48 8.54 -36.41
C LYS A 924 1.54 9.60 -35.30
N ARG A 925 1.04 9.24 -34.11
CA ARG A 925 1.05 10.08 -32.92
C ARG A 925 1.86 9.32 -31.87
N CYS A 926 3.11 9.73 -31.67
CA CYS A 926 4.04 9.09 -30.75
C CYS A 926 4.93 10.15 -30.10
N ILE A 927 4.82 10.32 -28.81
CA ILE A 927 5.67 11.23 -28.03
C ILE A 927 6.53 10.41 -27.09
N GLU A 928 7.84 10.53 -27.25
CA GLU A 928 8.82 10.00 -26.30
C GLU A 928 9.37 11.13 -25.44
N VAL A 929 9.40 10.90 -24.13
CA VAL A 929 10.09 11.77 -23.16
C VAL A 929 11.14 10.95 -22.45
N THR A 930 12.39 11.37 -22.57
CA THR A 930 13.53 10.68 -22.00
C THR A 930 14.38 11.63 -21.15
N MET A 931 14.61 11.26 -19.90
CA MET A 931 15.56 11.91 -19.01
C MET A 931 16.76 10.99 -18.81
N LEU A 932 17.94 11.46 -19.16
CA LEU A 932 19.20 10.78 -18.93
C LEU A 932 19.94 11.39 -17.75
N SER A 933 20.81 10.62 -17.08
CA SER A 933 21.77 11.19 -16.12
C SER A 933 22.89 11.89 -16.86
N GLU A 934 23.30 13.07 -16.32
CA GLU A 934 24.53 13.75 -16.76
C GLU A 934 25.78 12.97 -16.35
#